data_88b06c37f95bedff0a95ec56b6940aef
#
_entry.id   88b06c37f95bedff0a95ec56b6940aef
#
_cell.length_a   1.000
_cell.length_b   1.000
_cell.length_c   1.000
_cell.angle_alpha   90.00
_cell.angle_beta   90.00
_cell.angle_gamma   90.00
#
_symmetry.space_group_name_H-M   'P 1'
#
loop_
_entity.id
_entity.type
_entity.pdbx_description
1 polymer ?
#
loop_
_entity_poly.entity_id
_entity_poly.type
_entity_poly.pdbx_seq_one_letter_code
_entity_poly.pdbx_strand_id
1 'polypeptide(L)'
;MSGSETHRDGLAFLVDLRVAQYNGDRGIPAYAQSIVRQLCLDHPRNRYIFLWDERLPRPAFAEEFEGYGSWELESSLARGRRGRIDVLFTACFFLPLHSGGEEYLYPRWLRSHQPHRLGIVYDLIPYLFPERYLSRRNERREYLAGFRVMRESDRLFAISQATRLDTIRLAGYDPARIRCVYGDIDHRKRALIEAETPVDSSTLSRYGLRQPYAISIGGDDWRKNMDGMVRAFAHFHARFPDRQLAVICKLSPQRIAHFQLMAASLGIRPGALVFTGYISDEDLVALTRQAEMMVYPSLYEGLGLPVLEAYGCGVPVIGSNGSSIKELVIPELTCDPHEPAAIADAMGRLADRADLRERSLARGRELLGQLGWPNAVRTVMAELTSLPTARGSDVAVVGVLPPATTAIASYTLAHLQSPRWQTDFFDANPGPAVDSGRSLLPGNRILPVEVLLPVLERGDHGTAIFVLGNSAHHAKVLRSVMQTRLGCRQRRLAYLHEVNLTVLLRFFLGGHLHDLPSGGCASDEPWIVRALTAIPEIGQGLRFLAETARLDGLIVNSDACRRLVRAALAGIPGGEWPIHVAMLPIVADLAERRPARPADAPLHVGTFGTGGDTKQFETLAKAIALIGRHRPVTLSIAGWSVARQCRRQGLSSQRFIAVHDSPTDEQLASLMRDVDVAVQLRVPTHGESSAAVARLLGLGTPVVVTAEGSFTELPEDMVTGVPAECDPAILATAIESAASRRLTDAAVLAAIAPWSPEAFADRLSAVFGENTRAGHDLRRPA
;
A
#
# COMPACT_ATOMS: atom_id res chain seq x y z
N MET A 1 17.37 33.86 7.95
CA MET A 1 16.29 33.25 8.73
C MET A 1 16.61 31.77 8.77
N SER A 2 17.13 31.32 9.88
CA SER A 2 17.68 29.98 10.12
C SER A 2 16.54 29.00 10.37
N GLY A 3 16.25 28.16 9.39
CA GLY A 3 15.41 26.97 9.60
C GLY A 3 16.20 25.97 10.44
N SER A 4 15.71 25.66 11.62
CA SER A 4 16.25 24.64 12.50
C SER A 4 16.16 23.27 11.81
N GLU A 5 17.29 22.77 11.28
CA GLU A 5 17.49 21.36 11.00
C GLU A 5 17.37 20.59 12.32
N THR A 6 16.23 19.99 12.58
CA THR A 6 16.10 18.97 13.61
C THR A 6 16.90 17.76 13.16
N HIS A 7 18.16 17.66 13.59
CA HIS A 7 18.99 16.47 13.49
C HIS A 7 18.25 15.32 14.18
N ARG A 8 17.75 14.36 13.39
CA ARG A 8 17.30 13.07 13.93
C ARG A 8 18.54 12.33 14.42
N ASP A 9 18.59 11.98 15.68
CA ASP A 9 19.51 10.96 16.19
C ASP A 9 19.34 9.68 15.37
N GLY A 10 20.44 8.96 15.10
CA GLY A 10 20.58 7.92 14.08
C GLY A 10 19.43 6.94 13.96
N LEU A 11 18.99 6.68 12.73
CA LEU A 11 17.95 5.71 12.41
C LEU A 11 18.44 4.27 12.55
N ALA A 12 17.56 3.36 12.92
CA ALA A 12 17.86 1.93 12.97
C ALA A 12 17.44 1.23 11.65
N PHE A 13 18.44 0.82 10.89
CA PHE A 13 18.27 0.07 9.65
C PHE A 13 18.36 -1.43 9.88
N LEU A 14 17.38 -2.17 9.41
CA LEU A 14 17.53 -3.59 9.11
C LEU A 14 17.82 -3.72 7.61
N VAL A 15 19.01 -4.21 7.30
CA VAL A 15 19.50 -4.33 5.92
C VAL A 15 19.48 -5.79 5.52
N ASP A 16 18.64 -6.14 4.55
CA ASP A 16 18.59 -7.49 4.01
C ASP A 16 19.68 -7.68 2.95
N LEU A 17 20.83 -8.22 3.37
CA LEU A 17 21.98 -8.54 2.52
C LEU A 17 22.08 -10.04 2.17
N ARG A 18 21.04 -10.83 2.38
CA ARG A 18 21.07 -12.29 2.08
C ARG A 18 21.40 -12.58 0.62
N VAL A 19 21.09 -11.65 -0.30
CA VAL A 19 21.49 -11.77 -1.72
C VAL A 19 22.99 -11.94 -1.89
N ALA A 20 23.78 -11.34 -1.02
CA ALA A 20 25.23 -11.41 -1.10
C ALA A 20 25.82 -12.75 -0.61
N GLN A 21 25.01 -13.61 0.02
CA GLN A 21 25.36 -14.98 0.34
C GLN A 21 25.21 -15.94 -0.85
N TYR A 22 24.45 -15.54 -1.89
CA TYR A 22 24.27 -16.30 -3.11
C TYR A 22 25.26 -15.83 -4.17
N ASN A 23 26.13 -16.70 -4.66
CA ASN A 23 27.05 -16.44 -5.78
C ASN A 23 28.08 -15.30 -5.62
N GLY A 24 28.47 -14.95 -4.38
CA GLY A 24 29.73 -14.25 -4.11
C GLY A 24 29.83 -12.81 -4.62
N ASP A 25 30.88 -12.49 -5.39
CA ASP A 25 31.41 -11.13 -5.52
C ASP A 25 31.05 -10.40 -6.82
N ARG A 26 30.10 -10.89 -7.64
CA ARG A 26 29.80 -10.32 -8.96
C ARG A 26 28.30 -10.05 -9.17
N GLY A 27 28.00 -9.04 -10.01
CA GLY A 27 26.64 -8.69 -10.39
C GLY A 27 25.82 -8.12 -9.23
N ILE A 28 24.62 -8.68 -8.98
CA ILE A 28 23.70 -8.22 -7.93
C ILE A 28 24.33 -8.23 -6.53
N PRO A 29 25.02 -9.30 -6.09
CA PRO A 29 25.75 -9.30 -4.81
C PRO A 29 26.75 -8.16 -4.65
N ALA A 30 27.59 -7.91 -5.65
CA ALA A 30 28.60 -6.84 -5.60
C ALA A 30 27.95 -5.46 -5.56
N TYR A 31 26.87 -5.25 -6.33
CA TYR A 31 26.10 -4.01 -6.30
C TYR A 31 25.49 -3.77 -4.90
N ALA A 32 24.84 -4.81 -4.32
CA ALA A 32 24.23 -4.72 -3.00
C ALA A 32 25.24 -4.36 -1.91
N GLN A 33 26.42 -5.02 -1.93
CA GLN A 33 27.52 -4.71 -1.02
C GLN A 33 27.98 -3.25 -1.17
N SER A 34 28.22 -2.80 -2.40
CA SER A 34 28.76 -1.46 -2.67
C SER A 34 27.84 -0.34 -2.21
N ILE A 35 26.53 -0.42 -2.51
CA ILE A 35 25.58 0.62 -2.10
C ILE A 35 25.38 0.64 -0.57
N VAL A 36 25.32 -0.55 0.07
CA VAL A 36 25.17 -0.64 1.53
C VAL A 36 26.43 -0.17 2.24
N ARG A 37 27.62 -0.53 1.74
CA ARG A 37 28.89 -0.01 2.24
C ARG A 37 28.92 1.51 2.20
N GLN A 38 28.55 2.11 1.08
CA GLN A 38 28.50 3.56 0.94
C GLN A 38 27.49 4.20 1.90
N LEU A 39 26.31 3.57 2.06
CA LEU A 39 25.29 4.00 3.03
C LEU A 39 25.86 4.07 4.46
N CYS A 40 26.62 3.07 4.87
CA CYS A 40 27.25 3.01 6.18
C CYS A 40 28.34 4.09 6.33
N LEU A 41 29.13 4.32 5.29
CA LEU A 41 30.20 5.33 5.29
C LEU A 41 29.67 6.75 5.38
N ASP A 42 28.65 7.07 4.59
CA ASP A 42 28.08 8.42 4.53
C ASP A 42 27.19 8.74 5.74
N HIS A 43 26.63 7.70 6.40
CA HIS A 43 25.72 7.88 7.54
C HIS A 43 26.11 7.04 8.76
N PRO A 44 27.31 7.24 9.34
CA PRO A 44 27.85 6.41 10.43
C PRO A 44 27.11 6.55 11.77
N ARG A 45 26.21 7.56 11.91
CA ARG A 45 25.37 7.72 13.11
C ARG A 45 24.18 6.79 13.15
N ASN A 46 23.83 6.19 12.02
CA ASN A 46 22.75 5.20 11.96
C ASN A 46 23.20 3.88 12.61
N ARG A 47 22.25 3.17 13.16
CA ARG A 47 22.45 1.81 13.64
C ARG A 47 22.10 0.82 12.55
N TYR A 48 23.04 -0.03 12.14
CA TYR A 48 22.82 -1.04 11.10
C TYR A 48 22.75 -2.44 11.70
N ILE A 49 21.76 -3.21 11.25
CA ILE A 49 21.59 -4.62 11.55
C ILE A 49 21.55 -5.34 10.20
N PHE A 50 22.53 -6.17 9.90
CA PHE A 50 22.64 -6.91 8.65
C PHE A 50 21.99 -8.29 8.82
N LEU A 51 20.96 -8.56 8.02
CA LEU A 51 20.24 -9.82 8.03
C LEU A 51 20.97 -10.84 7.15
N TRP A 52 21.20 -12.03 7.69
CA TRP A 52 21.75 -13.16 6.97
C TRP A 52 20.99 -14.46 7.23
N ASP A 53 21.12 -15.43 6.31
CA ASP A 53 20.46 -16.73 6.38
C ASP A 53 21.44 -17.77 6.95
N GLU A 54 21.09 -18.39 8.07
CA GLU A 54 21.90 -19.40 8.75
C GLU A 54 22.09 -20.70 7.95
N ARG A 55 21.25 -20.93 6.95
CA ARG A 55 21.33 -22.07 6.02
C ARG A 55 22.43 -21.92 4.98
N LEU A 56 22.98 -20.71 4.85
CA LEU A 56 24.05 -20.36 3.92
C LEU A 56 25.33 -20.03 4.67
N PRO A 57 26.51 -20.18 4.04
CA PRO A 57 27.77 -19.76 4.63
C PRO A 57 27.72 -18.27 5.01
N ARG A 58 28.42 -17.92 6.10
CA ARG A 58 28.66 -16.52 6.44
C ARG A 58 29.38 -15.83 5.27
N PRO A 59 28.97 -14.64 4.86
CA PRO A 59 29.60 -13.95 3.74
C PRO A 59 31.07 -13.64 4.03
N ALA A 60 31.97 -13.82 3.06
CA ALA A 60 33.37 -13.50 3.22
C ALA A 60 33.65 -12.02 3.58
N PHE A 61 32.79 -11.12 3.12
CA PHE A 61 32.87 -9.68 3.41
C PHE A 61 32.27 -9.30 4.77
N ALA A 62 31.74 -10.25 5.55
CA ALA A 62 31.06 -9.94 6.82
C ALA A 62 31.97 -9.22 7.80
N GLU A 63 33.27 -9.54 7.83
CA GLU A 63 34.25 -8.88 8.67
C GLU A 63 34.40 -7.39 8.36
N GLU A 64 34.38 -7.01 7.09
CA GLU A 64 34.41 -5.60 6.68
C GLU A 64 33.21 -4.81 7.23
N PHE A 65 32.04 -5.43 7.28
CA PHE A 65 30.80 -4.82 7.73
C PHE A 65 30.62 -4.82 9.26
N GLU A 66 31.40 -5.60 10.01
CA GLU A 66 31.37 -5.58 11.48
C GLU A 66 31.71 -4.22 12.08
N GLY A 67 32.53 -3.44 11.38
CA GLY A 67 32.84 -2.07 11.75
C GLY A 67 31.67 -1.09 11.63
N TYR A 68 30.62 -1.45 10.90
CA TYR A 68 29.45 -0.58 10.68
C TYR A 68 28.23 -1.00 11.50
N GLY A 69 28.09 -2.29 11.85
CA GLY A 69 26.90 -2.78 12.55
C GLY A 69 26.96 -4.23 12.94
N SER A 70 25.84 -4.76 13.43
CA SER A 70 25.74 -6.16 13.87
C SER A 70 25.15 -7.07 12.79
N TRP A 71 25.67 -8.28 12.66
CA TRP A 71 25.10 -9.35 11.86
C TRP A 71 24.15 -10.19 12.71
N GLU A 72 22.92 -10.35 12.24
CA GLU A 72 21.88 -11.04 12.98
C GLU A 72 21.14 -12.07 12.13
N LEU A 73 20.85 -13.20 12.74
CA LEU A 73 19.98 -14.22 12.15
C LEU A 73 18.51 -13.81 12.30
N GLU A 74 17.70 -14.12 11.31
CA GLU A 74 16.24 -13.88 11.37
C GLU A 74 15.64 -14.56 12.61
N SER A 75 16.04 -15.79 12.92
CA SER A 75 15.57 -16.54 14.08
C SER A 75 15.93 -15.87 15.42
N SER A 76 17.05 -15.17 15.50
CA SER A 76 17.49 -14.41 16.67
C SER A 76 16.68 -13.13 16.84
N LEU A 77 16.43 -12.42 15.75
CA LEU A 77 15.62 -11.21 15.74
C LEU A 77 14.17 -11.48 16.14
N ALA A 78 13.60 -12.59 15.68
CA ALA A 78 12.22 -12.97 16.00
C ALA A 78 12.02 -13.27 17.50
N ARG A 79 13.05 -13.72 18.22
CA ARG A 79 12.99 -14.10 19.65
C ARG A 79 13.42 -13.01 20.60
N GLY A 80 14.13 -11.98 20.13
CA GLY A 80 14.75 -10.96 20.98
C GLY A 80 13.90 -9.69 21.14
N ARG A 81 13.83 -9.12 22.36
CA ARG A 81 13.38 -7.73 22.59
C ARG A 81 14.49 -6.79 22.13
N ARG A 82 14.50 -6.41 20.86
CA ARG A 82 15.45 -5.43 20.34
C ARG A 82 14.75 -4.10 20.15
N GLY A 83 15.53 -3.01 20.19
CA GLY A 83 15.02 -1.66 19.98
C GLY A 83 14.29 -1.52 18.64
N ARG A 84 13.61 -0.40 18.44
CA ARG A 84 12.86 -0.07 17.23
C ARG A 84 13.72 -0.24 15.98
N ILE A 85 13.11 -0.75 14.91
CA ILE A 85 13.64 -0.74 13.54
C ILE A 85 12.86 0.31 12.76
N ASP A 86 13.56 1.33 12.26
CA ASP A 86 12.93 2.46 11.56
C ASP A 86 12.86 2.21 10.05
N VAL A 87 13.83 1.49 9.50
CA VAL A 87 13.96 1.24 8.06
C VAL A 87 14.26 -0.23 7.80
N LEU A 88 13.50 -0.84 6.89
CA LEU A 88 13.88 -2.09 6.21
C LEU A 88 14.45 -1.72 4.84
N PHE A 89 15.73 -1.99 4.63
CA PHE A 89 16.38 -1.82 3.34
C PHE A 89 16.57 -3.19 2.69
N THR A 90 15.74 -3.51 1.69
CA THR A 90 15.77 -4.78 0.96
C THR A 90 16.72 -4.65 -0.23
N ALA A 91 17.91 -5.23 -0.13
CA ALA A 91 18.88 -5.15 -1.21
C ALA A 91 18.50 -5.98 -2.44
N CYS A 92 17.64 -7.00 -2.31
CA CYS A 92 17.08 -7.75 -3.43
C CYS A 92 15.77 -8.43 -3.05
N PHE A 93 14.74 -8.29 -3.89
CA PHE A 93 13.44 -8.95 -3.70
C PHE A 93 13.36 -10.36 -4.28
N PHE A 94 14.26 -10.70 -5.18
CA PHE A 94 14.20 -11.95 -5.97
C PHE A 94 15.29 -12.92 -5.52
N LEU A 95 15.12 -13.42 -4.30
CA LEU A 95 15.98 -14.44 -3.72
C LEU A 95 15.36 -15.84 -3.90
N PRO A 96 16.14 -16.91 -3.90
CA PRO A 96 15.62 -18.25 -3.69
C PRO A 96 14.97 -18.31 -2.30
N LEU A 97 13.64 -18.31 -2.23
CA LEU A 97 12.92 -18.10 -0.97
C LEU A 97 12.75 -19.37 -0.13
N HIS A 98 13.37 -20.48 -0.50
CA HIS A 98 13.38 -21.73 0.26
C HIS A 98 12.05 -22.07 0.96
N SER A 99 10.92 -21.94 0.25
CA SER A 99 9.56 -22.14 0.75
C SER A 99 8.97 -21.07 1.69
N GLY A 100 9.74 -20.07 2.11
CA GLY A 100 9.29 -19.03 3.05
C GLY A 100 8.31 -18.01 2.46
N GLY A 101 8.20 -17.91 1.14
CA GLY A 101 7.31 -16.96 0.47
C GLY A 101 7.57 -15.51 0.87
N GLU A 102 6.49 -14.73 1.00
CA GLU A 102 6.57 -13.30 1.39
C GLU A 102 7.15 -13.10 2.80
N GLU A 103 6.89 -14.04 3.71
CA GLU A 103 7.37 -13.95 5.09
C GLU A 103 8.89 -14.05 5.20
N TYR A 104 9.56 -14.62 4.20
CA TYR A 104 11.01 -14.64 4.15
C TYR A 104 11.60 -13.24 3.91
N LEU A 105 10.94 -12.40 3.09
CA LEU A 105 11.37 -11.02 2.80
C LEU A 105 10.82 -10.00 3.78
N TYR A 106 9.59 -10.23 4.29
CA TYR A 106 8.93 -9.34 5.24
C TYR A 106 8.25 -10.15 6.34
N PRO A 107 9.01 -10.60 7.36
CA PRO A 107 8.53 -11.44 8.43
C PRO A 107 7.45 -10.79 9.29
N ARG A 108 6.56 -11.60 9.88
CA ARG A 108 5.48 -11.10 10.75
C ARG A 108 6.00 -10.31 11.94
N TRP A 109 7.09 -10.74 12.56
CA TRP A 109 7.68 -10.02 13.69
C TRP A 109 8.15 -8.61 13.31
N LEU A 110 8.64 -8.41 12.07
CA LEU A 110 9.10 -7.11 11.58
C LEU A 110 7.91 -6.16 11.29
N ARG A 111 6.74 -6.72 10.95
CA ARG A 111 5.53 -5.93 10.70
C ARG A 111 5.12 -5.11 11.91
N SER A 112 5.37 -5.61 13.13
CA SER A 112 5.11 -4.86 14.36
C SER A 112 6.00 -3.62 14.53
N HIS A 113 7.20 -3.59 13.93
CA HIS A 113 8.08 -2.42 13.96
C HIS A 113 7.67 -1.32 12.98
N GLN A 114 6.86 -1.64 11.97
CA GLN A 114 6.37 -0.74 10.92
C GLN A 114 7.51 0.10 10.28
N PRO A 115 8.61 -0.54 9.86
CA PRO A 115 9.70 0.19 9.27
C PRO A 115 9.30 0.79 7.94
N HIS A 116 9.91 1.90 7.55
CA HIS A 116 9.89 2.34 6.16
C HIS A 116 10.54 1.27 5.29
N ARG A 117 9.83 0.81 4.27
CA ARG A 117 10.29 -0.25 3.37
C ARG A 117 10.91 0.35 2.12
N LEU A 118 12.22 0.26 2.03
CA LEU A 118 13.01 0.70 0.89
C LEU A 118 13.60 -0.51 0.19
N GLY A 119 13.73 -0.46 -1.15
CA GLY A 119 14.35 -1.58 -1.83
C GLY A 119 14.91 -1.27 -3.21
N ILE A 120 15.85 -2.10 -3.65
CA ILE A 120 16.51 -1.97 -4.94
C ILE A 120 15.84 -2.91 -5.95
N VAL A 121 15.62 -2.40 -7.15
CA VAL A 121 15.13 -3.18 -8.29
C VAL A 121 16.23 -3.23 -9.35
N TYR A 122 16.77 -4.43 -9.58
CA TYR A 122 17.83 -4.66 -10.56
C TYR A 122 17.28 -4.80 -11.97
N ASP A 123 16.27 -5.64 -12.12
CA ASP A 123 15.54 -5.83 -13.36
C ASP A 123 14.24 -6.61 -13.11
N LEU A 124 13.41 -6.72 -14.14
CA LEU A 124 12.24 -7.59 -14.17
C LEU A 124 12.35 -8.62 -15.32
N ILE A 125 13.57 -9.00 -15.69
CA ILE A 125 13.87 -9.90 -16.79
C ILE A 125 13.13 -11.25 -16.65
N PRO A 126 13.08 -11.89 -15.47
CA PRO A 126 12.30 -13.11 -15.31
C PRO A 126 10.80 -12.93 -15.58
N TYR A 127 10.25 -11.74 -15.31
CA TYR A 127 8.85 -11.43 -15.61
C TYR A 127 8.62 -11.13 -17.09
N LEU A 128 9.58 -10.50 -17.76
CA LEU A 128 9.53 -10.22 -19.20
C LEU A 128 9.67 -11.48 -20.05
N PHE A 129 10.44 -12.47 -19.58
CA PHE A 129 10.74 -13.73 -20.29
C PHE A 129 10.39 -14.95 -19.42
N PRO A 130 9.11 -15.11 -19.02
CA PRO A 130 8.72 -16.11 -18.04
C PRO A 130 8.94 -17.54 -18.51
N GLU A 131 8.90 -17.81 -19.82
CA GLU A 131 9.16 -19.12 -20.42
C GLU A 131 10.62 -19.56 -20.23
N ARG A 132 11.52 -18.60 -20.06
CA ARG A 132 12.97 -18.86 -19.85
C ARG A 132 13.33 -19.03 -18.38
N TYR A 133 12.72 -18.24 -17.47
CA TYR A 133 13.15 -18.12 -16.08
C TYR A 133 12.12 -18.61 -15.07
N LEU A 134 10.83 -18.66 -15.42
CA LEU A 134 9.73 -18.99 -14.52
C LEU A 134 8.92 -20.21 -15.02
N SER A 135 9.59 -21.12 -15.70
CA SER A 135 8.97 -22.33 -16.26
C SER A 135 8.52 -23.30 -15.16
N ARG A 136 9.26 -23.36 -14.04
CA ARG A 136 8.92 -24.23 -12.91
C ARG A 136 7.95 -23.53 -11.96
N ARG A 137 6.94 -24.28 -11.46
CA ARG A 137 5.89 -23.75 -10.58
C ARG A 137 6.47 -23.10 -9.30
N ASN A 138 7.51 -23.67 -8.72
CA ASN A 138 8.14 -23.15 -7.50
C ASN A 138 8.86 -21.83 -7.78
N GLU A 139 9.68 -21.76 -8.84
CA GLU A 139 10.38 -20.53 -9.25
C GLU A 139 9.39 -19.39 -9.49
N ARG A 140 8.28 -19.67 -10.20
CA ARG A 140 7.21 -18.70 -10.44
C ARG A 140 6.58 -18.23 -9.14
N ARG A 141 6.27 -19.15 -8.20
CA ARG A 141 5.66 -18.80 -6.92
C ARG A 141 6.58 -17.91 -6.09
N GLU A 142 7.86 -18.27 -6.01
CA GLU A 142 8.89 -17.51 -5.26
C GLU A 142 9.09 -16.13 -5.87
N TYR A 143 9.24 -16.05 -7.18
CA TYR A 143 9.38 -14.77 -7.87
C TYR A 143 8.17 -13.85 -7.65
N LEU A 144 6.95 -14.38 -7.77
CA LEU A 144 5.73 -13.60 -7.54
C LEU A 144 5.55 -13.19 -6.07
N ALA A 145 6.08 -13.94 -5.11
CA ALA A 145 6.10 -13.51 -3.71
C ALA A 145 7.03 -12.30 -3.51
N GLY A 146 8.25 -12.35 -4.06
CA GLY A 146 9.15 -11.19 -4.07
C GLY A 146 8.56 -9.97 -4.79
N PHE A 147 7.88 -10.23 -5.91
CA PHE A 147 7.22 -9.18 -6.69
C PHE A 147 6.10 -8.47 -5.90
N ARG A 148 5.32 -9.20 -5.09
CA ARG A 148 4.32 -8.59 -4.19
C ARG A 148 4.95 -7.73 -3.12
N VAL A 149 5.98 -8.24 -2.42
CA VAL A 149 6.71 -7.47 -1.39
C VAL A 149 7.33 -6.20 -1.98
N MET A 150 7.90 -6.29 -3.19
CA MET A 150 8.43 -5.15 -3.93
C MET A 150 7.35 -4.09 -4.17
N ARG A 151 6.19 -4.48 -4.67
CA ARG A 151 5.06 -3.55 -4.95
C ARG A 151 4.56 -2.83 -3.71
N GLU A 152 4.66 -3.43 -2.56
CA GLU A 152 4.23 -2.87 -1.29
C GLU A 152 5.28 -1.98 -0.61
N SER A 153 6.49 -1.84 -1.16
CA SER A 153 7.54 -1.00 -0.60
C SER A 153 7.20 0.48 -0.68
N ASP A 154 7.64 1.29 0.30
CA ASP A 154 7.35 2.73 0.34
C ASP A 154 8.11 3.50 -0.73
N ARG A 155 9.36 3.10 -1.00
CA ARG A 155 10.19 3.64 -2.08
C ARG A 155 10.99 2.53 -2.73
N LEU A 156 11.13 2.62 -4.04
CA LEU A 156 11.98 1.75 -4.84
C LEU A 156 13.09 2.54 -5.55
N PHE A 157 14.22 1.88 -5.70
CA PHE A 157 15.41 2.42 -6.35
C PHE A 157 15.81 1.52 -7.51
N ALA A 158 15.53 1.97 -8.74
CA ALA A 158 15.88 1.23 -9.95
C ALA A 158 17.32 1.53 -10.36
N ILE A 159 18.03 0.50 -10.83
CA ILE A 159 19.44 0.64 -11.23
C ILE A 159 19.63 1.24 -12.63
N SER A 160 18.54 1.51 -13.36
CA SER A 160 18.55 2.21 -14.67
C SER A 160 17.17 2.82 -14.94
N GLN A 161 17.08 3.73 -15.93
CA GLN A 161 15.77 4.23 -16.40
C GLN A 161 14.95 3.12 -17.05
N ALA A 162 15.59 2.19 -17.77
CA ALA A 162 14.92 1.03 -18.33
C ALA A 162 14.25 0.20 -17.24
N THR A 163 14.97 -0.16 -16.18
CA THR A 163 14.42 -0.88 -15.01
C THR A 163 13.32 -0.08 -14.32
N ARG A 164 13.48 1.23 -14.21
CA ARG A 164 12.44 2.10 -13.64
C ARG A 164 11.16 2.05 -14.46
N LEU A 165 11.25 2.18 -15.78
CA LEU A 165 10.10 2.13 -16.67
C LEU A 165 9.43 0.75 -16.67
N ASP A 166 10.21 -0.33 -16.65
CA ASP A 166 9.68 -1.69 -16.54
C ASP A 166 8.92 -1.89 -15.23
N THR A 167 9.46 -1.39 -14.12
CA THR A 167 8.79 -1.47 -12.81
C THR A 167 7.45 -0.73 -12.82
N ILE A 168 7.41 0.47 -13.39
CA ILE A 168 6.16 1.23 -13.52
C ILE A 168 5.15 0.47 -14.41
N ARG A 169 5.59 -0.02 -15.56
CA ARG A 169 4.71 -0.63 -16.58
C ARG A 169 4.22 -2.02 -16.16
N LEU A 170 5.12 -2.87 -15.65
CA LEU A 170 4.83 -4.28 -15.41
C LEU A 170 4.30 -4.52 -14.00
N ALA A 171 4.82 -3.79 -13.00
CA ALA A 171 4.36 -3.90 -11.63
C ALA A 171 3.20 -2.95 -11.29
N GLY A 172 2.86 -2.00 -12.16
CA GLY A 172 1.89 -0.96 -11.86
C GLY A 172 2.34 -0.10 -10.67
N TYR A 173 3.66 0.10 -10.52
CA TYR A 173 4.19 0.85 -9.38
C TYR A 173 4.10 2.36 -9.63
N ASP A 174 3.79 3.12 -8.58
CA ASP A 174 3.63 4.58 -8.66
C ASP A 174 4.93 5.26 -9.13
N PRO A 175 4.92 6.00 -10.26
CA PRO A 175 6.08 6.74 -10.76
C PRO A 175 6.68 7.73 -9.76
N ALA A 176 5.87 8.27 -8.83
CA ALA A 176 6.32 9.19 -7.81
C ALA A 176 7.13 8.51 -6.69
N ARG A 177 7.00 7.19 -6.55
CA ARG A 177 7.62 6.40 -5.49
C ARG A 177 8.86 5.61 -5.92
N ILE A 178 9.30 5.75 -7.17
CA ILE A 178 10.48 5.08 -7.71
C ILE A 178 11.47 6.09 -8.29
N ARG A 179 12.74 5.97 -7.90
CA ARG A 179 13.85 6.77 -8.42
C ARG A 179 14.87 5.89 -9.12
N CYS A 180 15.52 6.44 -10.14
CA CYS A 180 16.69 5.80 -10.74
C CYS A 180 17.94 6.25 -9.96
N VAL A 181 18.73 5.29 -9.50
CA VAL A 181 19.96 5.55 -8.73
C VAL A 181 21.20 5.10 -9.47
N TYR A 182 21.02 4.35 -10.57
CA TYR A 182 22.12 3.71 -11.30
C TYR A 182 22.98 2.85 -10.37
N GLY A 183 24.27 2.81 -10.63
CA GLY A 183 25.31 2.15 -9.86
C GLY A 183 26.64 2.63 -10.36
N ASP A 184 27.69 2.09 -9.81
CA ASP A 184 29.05 2.42 -10.19
C ASP A 184 29.90 1.17 -10.21
N ILE A 185 31.16 1.31 -10.59
CA ILE A 185 32.15 0.24 -10.51
C ILE A 185 32.29 -0.20 -9.05
N ASP A 186 32.33 -1.50 -8.82
CA ASP A 186 32.61 -2.04 -7.49
C ASP A 186 33.93 -1.47 -6.92
N HIS A 187 33.95 -1.18 -5.62
CA HIS A 187 35.08 -0.50 -4.99
C HIS A 187 36.42 -1.26 -5.11
N ARG A 188 36.40 -2.59 -5.12
CA ARG A 188 37.62 -3.41 -5.28
C ARG A 188 38.17 -3.27 -6.70
N LYS A 189 37.29 -3.39 -7.71
CA LYS A 189 37.68 -3.18 -9.11
C LYS A 189 38.10 -1.75 -9.37
N ARG A 190 37.41 -0.78 -8.77
CA ARG A 190 37.81 0.64 -8.88
C ARG A 190 39.23 0.83 -8.34
N ALA A 191 39.57 0.26 -7.21
CA ALA A 191 40.92 0.32 -6.66
C ALA A 191 41.96 -0.29 -7.62
N LEU A 192 41.63 -1.41 -8.28
CA LEU A 192 42.51 -2.01 -9.30
C LEU A 192 42.66 -1.13 -10.55
N ILE A 193 41.57 -0.48 -10.95
CA ILE A 193 41.58 0.46 -12.08
C ILE A 193 42.37 1.71 -11.75
N GLU A 194 42.29 2.23 -10.55
CA GLU A 194 42.99 3.45 -10.12
C GLU A 194 44.47 3.21 -9.77
N ALA A 195 44.84 1.98 -9.41
CA ALA A 195 46.21 1.64 -8.99
C ALA A 195 47.27 1.80 -10.08
N GLU A 196 46.91 2.11 -11.35
CA GLU A 196 47.82 2.28 -12.47
C GLU A 196 48.92 1.23 -12.55
N THR A 197 48.64 0.01 -12.05
CA THR A 197 49.62 -1.08 -12.03
C THR A 197 50.10 -1.34 -13.45
N PRO A 198 51.42 -1.39 -13.70
CA PRO A 198 51.95 -1.70 -15.03
C PRO A 198 51.38 -3.02 -15.50
N VAL A 199 50.80 -3.02 -16.68
CA VAL A 199 50.23 -4.25 -17.23
C VAL A 199 51.37 -5.15 -17.65
N ASP A 200 51.49 -6.31 -17.00
CA ASP A 200 52.45 -7.32 -17.39
C ASP A 200 52.12 -7.87 -18.80
N SER A 201 53.06 -7.69 -19.74
CA SER A 201 52.94 -8.21 -21.11
C SER A 201 52.74 -9.73 -21.15
N SER A 202 53.15 -10.43 -20.10
CA SER A 202 52.95 -11.90 -19.95
C SER A 202 51.45 -12.26 -19.78
N THR A 203 50.60 -11.32 -19.30
CA THR A 203 49.18 -11.58 -19.11
C THR A 203 48.48 -11.89 -20.43
N LEU A 204 48.75 -11.14 -21.51
CA LEU A 204 48.19 -11.45 -22.82
C LEU A 204 48.60 -12.83 -23.32
N SER A 205 49.87 -13.15 -23.21
CA SER A 205 50.41 -14.43 -23.66
C SER A 205 49.80 -15.63 -22.90
N ARG A 206 49.53 -15.47 -21.60
CA ARG A 206 48.87 -16.47 -20.75
C ARG A 206 47.52 -16.90 -21.29
N TYR A 207 46.80 -15.95 -21.89
CA TYR A 207 45.46 -16.18 -22.47
C TYR A 207 45.49 -16.36 -23.98
N GLY A 208 46.66 -16.40 -24.64
CA GLY A 208 46.78 -16.54 -26.09
C GLY A 208 46.31 -15.30 -26.89
N LEU A 209 46.33 -14.13 -26.23
CA LEU A 209 45.93 -12.87 -26.82
C LEU A 209 47.12 -12.06 -27.36
N ARG A 210 46.86 -11.29 -28.38
CA ARG A 210 47.79 -10.31 -28.96
C ARG A 210 47.00 -9.06 -29.41
N GLN A 211 47.60 -7.90 -29.29
CA GLN A 211 47.00 -6.65 -29.77
C GLN A 211 47.03 -6.54 -31.28
N PRO A 212 46.07 -5.88 -31.95
CA PRO A 212 44.83 -5.38 -31.32
C PRO A 212 43.77 -6.47 -31.17
N TYR A 213 42.94 -6.34 -30.13
CA TYR A 213 41.81 -7.24 -29.91
C TYR A 213 40.59 -6.51 -29.33
N ALA A 214 39.40 -7.02 -29.62
CA ALA A 214 38.17 -6.63 -28.98
C ALA A 214 37.91 -7.53 -27.78
N ILE A 215 37.23 -7.00 -26.74
CA ILE A 215 36.82 -7.76 -25.56
C ILE A 215 35.30 -7.84 -25.48
N SER A 216 34.76 -8.98 -25.08
CA SER A 216 33.36 -9.17 -24.74
C SER A 216 33.26 -9.91 -23.39
N ILE A 217 32.53 -9.33 -22.46
CA ILE A 217 32.27 -9.94 -21.15
C ILE A 217 30.87 -10.52 -21.20
N GLY A 218 30.75 -11.83 -21.10
CA GLY A 218 29.52 -12.55 -21.30
C GLY A 218 29.25 -13.63 -20.27
N GLY A 219 28.36 -14.52 -20.62
CA GLY A 219 27.99 -15.72 -19.89
C GLY A 219 27.19 -16.65 -20.80
N ASP A 220 26.85 -17.85 -20.32
CA ASP A 220 26.04 -18.82 -21.08
C ASP A 220 24.53 -18.44 -21.08
N ASP A 221 24.18 -17.30 -20.52
CA ASP A 221 22.81 -16.76 -20.57
C ASP A 221 22.52 -16.26 -21.99
N TRP A 222 21.39 -16.67 -22.56
CA TRP A 222 20.96 -16.32 -23.92
C TRP A 222 20.94 -14.80 -24.17
N ARG A 223 20.66 -13.99 -23.12
CA ARG A 223 20.62 -12.52 -23.18
C ARG A 223 21.98 -11.92 -23.57
N LYS A 224 23.06 -12.60 -23.26
CA LYS A 224 24.40 -12.12 -23.60
C LYS A 224 24.71 -12.23 -25.08
N ASN A 225 23.82 -12.85 -25.85
CA ASN A 225 23.86 -12.88 -27.32
C ASN A 225 25.18 -13.38 -27.91
N MET A 226 25.72 -14.45 -27.31
CA MET A 226 27.02 -14.99 -27.72
C MET A 226 27.00 -15.46 -29.18
N ASP A 227 25.91 -16.08 -29.64
CA ASP A 227 25.76 -16.51 -31.05
C ASP A 227 25.79 -15.32 -32.00
N GLY A 228 25.07 -14.24 -31.69
CA GLY A 228 25.08 -12.98 -32.44
C GLY A 228 26.48 -12.35 -32.45
N MET A 229 27.20 -12.40 -31.33
CA MET A 229 28.53 -11.86 -31.17
C MET A 229 29.55 -12.61 -32.07
N VAL A 230 29.52 -13.94 -32.10
CA VAL A 230 30.43 -14.74 -32.94
C VAL A 230 30.15 -14.49 -34.43
N ARG A 231 28.88 -14.40 -34.83
CA ARG A 231 28.51 -14.07 -36.20
C ARG A 231 28.96 -12.63 -36.60
N ALA A 232 28.77 -11.67 -35.69
CA ALA A 232 29.23 -10.30 -35.89
C ALA A 232 30.76 -10.25 -36.02
N PHE A 233 31.46 -10.99 -35.18
CA PHE A 233 32.92 -11.06 -35.26
C PHE A 233 33.38 -11.67 -36.57
N ALA A 234 32.68 -12.64 -37.15
CA ALA A 234 33.03 -13.17 -38.49
C ALA A 234 32.98 -12.09 -39.57
N HIS A 235 31.92 -11.26 -39.60
CA HIS A 235 31.84 -10.13 -40.53
C HIS A 235 32.95 -9.09 -40.27
N PHE A 236 33.26 -8.78 -39.03
CA PHE A 236 34.33 -7.87 -38.65
C PHE A 236 35.70 -8.44 -39.03
N HIS A 237 35.98 -9.72 -38.72
CA HIS A 237 37.23 -10.39 -38.96
C HIS A 237 37.58 -10.53 -40.47
N ALA A 238 36.55 -10.66 -41.30
CA ALA A 238 36.74 -10.65 -42.76
C ALA A 238 37.37 -9.32 -43.26
N ARG A 239 37.07 -8.20 -42.62
CA ARG A 239 37.61 -6.87 -42.94
C ARG A 239 38.89 -6.55 -42.16
N PHE A 240 39.02 -7.06 -40.93
CA PHE A 240 40.13 -6.81 -40.03
C PHE A 240 40.73 -8.14 -39.53
N PRO A 241 41.46 -8.85 -40.40
CA PRO A 241 41.86 -10.23 -40.12
C PRO A 241 43.02 -10.39 -39.10
N ASP A 242 43.66 -9.32 -38.70
CA ASP A 242 44.73 -9.27 -37.70
C ASP A 242 44.18 -9.15 -36.26
N ARG A 243 42.91 -8.86 -36.09
CA ARG A 243 42.28 -8.66 -34.78
C ARG A 243 41.72 -9.94 -34.21
N GLN A 244 41.77 -10.02 -32.88
CA GLN A 244 41.20 -11.12 -32.11
C GLN A 244 39.93 -10.62 -31.36
N LEU A 245 39.07 -11.58 -30.95
CA LEU A 245 37.99 -11.35 -30.00
C LEU A 245 38.27 -12.20 -28.73
N ALA A 246 38.45 -11.52 -27.62
CA ALA A 246 38.57 -12.17 -26.29
C ALA A 246 37.18 -12.24 -25.67
N VAL A 247 36.67 -13.43 -25.40
CA VAL A 247 35.42 -13.70 -24.72
C VAL A 247 35.72 -14.12 -23.28
N ILE A 248 35.39 -13.23 -22.35
CA ILE A 248 35.61 -13.45 -20.92
C ILE A 248 34.35 -14.00 -20.30
N CYS A 249 34.26 -15.30 -20.16
CA CYS A 249 33.21 -16.00 -19.44
C CYS A 249 33.55 -17.44 -19.15
N LYS A 250 32.94 -18.03 -18.09
CA LYS A 250 33.00 -19.45 -17.82
C LYS A 250 31.97 -20.17 -18.68
N LEU A 251 32.42 -20.95 -19.69
CA LEU A 251 31.56 -21.78 -20.52
C LEU A 251 31.89 -23.27 -20.28
N SER A 252 30.94 -24.15 -20.55
CA SER A 252 31.21 -25.58 -20.59
C SER A 252 32.09 -25.94 -21.80
N PRO A 253 32.87 -27.01 -21.72
CA PRO A 253 33.66 -27.48 -22.88
C PRO A 253 32.80 -27.68 -24.13
N GLN A 254 31.58 -28.17 -23.98
CA GLN A 254 30.63 -28.38 -25.08
C GLN A 254 30.23 -27.07 -25.74
N ARG A 255 30.01 -26.02 -24.95
CA ARG A 255 29.67 -24.68 -25.48
C ARG A 255 30.87 -24.05 -26.18
N ILE A 256 32.06 -24.18 -25.63
CA ILE A 256 33.29 -23.71 -26.28
C ILE A 256 33.47 -24.41 -27.64
N ALA A 257 33.35 -25.75 -27.68
CA ALA A 257 33.46 -26.53 -28.92
C ALA A 257 32.39 -26.09 -29.96
N HIS A 258 31.17 -25.85 -29.52
CA HIS A 258 30.08 -25.33 -30.38
C HIS A 258 30.49 -24.00 -31.04
N PHE A 259 30.98 -23.03 -30.26
CA PHE A 259 31.40 -21.75 -30.80
C PHE A 259 32.64 -21.80 -31.67
N GLN A 260 33.57 -22.71 -31.37
CA GLN A 260 34.75 -22.96 -32.20
C GLN A 260 34.36 -23.55 -33.56
N LEU A 261 33.43 -24.51 -33.60
CA LEU A 261 32.88 -25.05 -34.86
C LEU A 261 32.12 -23.98 -35.66
N MET A 262 31.32 -23.17 -34.99
CA MET A 262 30.64 -22.04 -35.58
C MET A 262 31.67 -21.06 -36.20
N ALA A 263 32.68 -20.66 -35.45
CA ALA A 263 33.73 -19.77 -35.91
C ALA A 263 34.43 -20.30 -37.16
N ALA A 264 34.82 -21.61 -37.17
CA ALA A 264 35.40 -22.25 -38.31
C ALA A 264 34.49 -22.25 -39.55
N SER A 265 33.19 -22.55 -39.37
CA SER A 265 32.19 -22.53 -40.45
C SER A 265 31.94 -21.14 -41.03
N LEU A 266 32.19 -20.09 -40.23
CA LEU A 266 32.07 -18.67 -40.64
C LEU A 266 33.39 -18.09 -41.14
N GLY A 267 34.47 -18.86 -41.30
CA GLY A 267 35.74 -18.41 -41.82
C GLY A 267 36.61 -17.60 -40.86
N ILE A 268 36.30 -17.64 -39.56
CA ILE A 268 37.16 -17.04 -38.53
C ILE A 268 38.44 -17.88 -38.39
N ARG A 269 39.61 -17.26 -38.48
CA ARG A 269 40.90 -17.94 -38.41
C ARG A 269 41.09 -18.61 -37.03
N PRO A 270 41.73 -19.78 -36.99
CA PRO A 270 42.10 -20.40 -35.71
C PRO A 270 42.89 -19.42 -34.82
N GLY A 271 42.49 -19.34 -33.55
CA GLY A 271 43.11 -18.44 -32.57
C GLY A 271 42.67 -16.98 -32.63
N ALA A 272 41.78 -16.58 -33.60
CA ALA A 272 41.21 -15.24 -33.60
C ALA A 272 40.05 -15.09 -32.60
N LEU A 273 39.32 -16.15 -32.30
CA LEU A 273 38.34 -16.20 -31.23
C LEU A 273 38.90 -16.92 -29.99
N VAL A 274 39.05 -16.20 -28.91
CA VAL A 274 39.70 -16.69 -27.68
C VAL A 274 38.72 -16.70 -26.52
N PHE A 275 38.55 -17.83 -25.87
CA PHE A 275 37.79 -18.00 -24.64
C PHE A 275 38.72 -18.08 -23.43
N THR A 276 38.71 -17.08 -22.56
CA THR A 276 39.64 -17.03 -21.41
C THR A 276 39.21 -17.93 -20.24
N GLY A 277 37.95 -18.32 -20.19
CA GLY A 277 37.35 -18.94 -19.01
C GLY A 277 37.11 -17.95 -17.89
N TYR A 278 37.11 -18.46 -16.65
CA TYR A 278 37.03 -17.61 -15.45
C TYR A 278 38.41 -17.02 -15.16
N ILE A 279 38.48 -15.73 -14.92
CA ILE A 279 39.74 -15.02 -14.63
C ILE A 279 39.54 -14.15 -13.37
N SER A 280 40.64 -13.80 -12.70
CA SER A 280 40.65 -12.91 -11.54
C SER A 280 40.21 -11.48 -11.94
N ASP A 281 39.87 -10.64 -10.96
CA ASP A 281 39.53 -9.24 -11.23
C ASP A 281 40.77 -8.45 -11.69
N GLU A 282 41.96 -8.81 -11.21
CA GLU A 282 43.24 -8.22 -11.65
C GLU A 282 43.49 -8.52 -13.16
N ASP A 283 43.35 -9.79 -13.56
CA ASP A 283 43.49 -10.18 -14.96
C ASP A 283 42.37 -9.56 -15.83
N LEU A 284 41.14 -9.46 -15.32
CA LEU A 284 40.01 -8.81 -16.01
C LEU A 284 40.35 -7.35 -16.31
N VAL A 285 40.80 -6.58 -15.31
CA VAL A 285 41.21 -5.19 -15.48
C VAL A 285 42.38 -5.07 -16.45
N ALA A 286 43.40 -5.91 -16.29
CA ALA A 286 44.59 -5.93 -17.15
C ALA A 286 44.26 -6.22 -18.62
N LEU A 287 43.40 -7.20 -18.88
CA LEU A 287 42.94 -7.49 -20.26
C LEU A 287 42.02 -6.40 -20.80
N THR A 288 41.15 -5.87 -19.96
CA THR A 288 40.24 -4.80 -20.43
C THR A 288 41.05 -3.57 -20.85
N ARG A 289 41.99 -3.10 -20.04
CA ARG A 289 42.84 -1.92 -20.35
C ARG A 289 43.58 -2.00 -21.68
N GLN A 290 43.96 -3.21 -22.09
CA GLN A 290 44.71 -3.43 -23.32
C GLN A 290 43.85 -3.68 -24.55
N ALA A 291 42.53 -3.79 -24.38
CA ALA A 291 41.60 -3.99 -25.48
C ALA A 291 41.42 -2.73 -26.35
N GLU A 292 41.29 -2.90 -27.66
CA GLU A 292 40.96 -1.83 -28.60
C GLU A 292 39.55 -1.31 -28.36
N MET A 293 38.61 -2.19 -28.04
CA MET A 293 37.21 -1.87 -27.82
C MET A 293 36.52 -2.97 -26.99
N MET A 294 35.45 -2.60 -26.27
CA MET A 294 34.51 -3.55 -25.71
C MET A 294 33.27 -3.66 -26.59
N VAL A 295 32.79 -4.91 -26.81
CA VAL A 295 31.55 -5.18 -27.53
C VAL A 295 30.58 -5.88 -26.62
N TYR A 296 29.42 -5.22 -26.35
CA TYR A 296 28.43 -5.67 -25.38
C TYR A 296 27.02 -5.70 -25.99
N PRO A 297 26.74 -6.65 -26.92
CA PRO A 297 25.53 -6.69 -27.71
C PRO A 297 24.40 -7.46 -27.00
N SER A 298 24.28 -7.31 -25.70
CA SER A 298 23.27 -8.01 -24.91
C SER A 298 21.86 -7.67 -25.38
N LEU A 299 20.98 -8.67 -25.41
CA LEU A 299 19.58 -8.51 -25.82
C LEU A 299 18.79 -7.75 -24.76
N TYR A 300 19.11 -7.93 -23.49
CA TYR A 300 18.46 -7.22 -22.38
C TYR A 300 19.36 -7.17 -21.14
N GLU A 301 19.43 -6.00 -20.48
CA GLU A 301 20.20 -5.80 -19.24
C GLU A 301 19.47 -4.88 -18.25
N GLY A 302 19.73 -5.10 -16.95
CA GLY A 302 19.27 -4.20 -15.89
C GLY A 302 20.05 -2.89 -15.84
N LEU A 303 21.38 -2.95 -15.97
CA LEU A 303 22.27 -1.76 -16.07
C LEU A 303 23.38 -1.96 -17.11
N GLY A 304 24.26 -2.93 -16.92
CA GLY A 304 25.45 -3.12 -17.76
C GLY A 304 26.72 -2.62 -17.05
N LEU A 305 26.98 -3.06 -15.84
CA LEU A 305 28.20 -2.73 -15.08
C LEU A 305 29.50 -2.94 -15.90
N PRO A 306 29.65 -3.99 -16.73
CA PRO A 306 30.83 -4.15 -17.58
C PRO A 306 31.10 -2.97 -18.51
N VAL A 307 30.07 -2.24 -18.94
CA VAL A 307 30.24 -1.04 -19.75
C VAL A 307 30.93 0.07 -18.95
N LEU A 308 30.52 0.28 -17.70
CA LEU A 308 31.17 1.26 -16.80
C LEU A 308 32.61 0.83 -16.46
N GLU A 309 32.83 -0.46 -16.23
CA GLU A 309 34.16 -1.03 -15.98
C GLU A 309 35.11 -0.80 -17.19
N ALA A 310 34.62 -0.98 -18.41
CA ALA A 310 35.38 -0.69 -19.64
C ALA A 310 35.73 0.80 -19.75
N TYR A 311 34.80 1.69 -19.51
CA TYR A 311 35.06 3.13 -19.50
C TYR A 311 36.06 3.52 -18.41
N GLY A 312 35.97 2.90 -17.22
CA GLY A 312 36.99 3.07 -16.17
C GLY A 312 38.37 2.65 -16.60
N CYS A 313 38.48 1.59 -17.40
CA CYS A 313 39.74 1.12 -18.00
C CYS A 313 40.20 1.94 -19.22
N GLY A 314 39.46 2.99 -19.63
CA GLY A 314 39.82 3.79 -20.81
C GLY A 314 39.50 3.12 -22.13
N VAL A 315 38.53 2.20 -22.18
CA VAL A 315 38.16 1.43 -23.37
C VAL A 315 36.80 1.87 -23.89
N PRO A 316 36.70 2.22 -25.20
CA PRO A 316 35.43 2.60 -25.81
C PRO A 316 34.51 1.40 -25.96
N VAL A 317 33.20 1.63 -25.93
CA VAL A 317 32.18 0.59 -25.88
C VAL A 317 31.22 0.67 -27.04
N ILE A 318 30.94 -0.48 -27.65
CA ILE A 318 29.85 -0.74 -28.58
C ILE A 318 28.79 -1.52 -27.82
N GLY A 319 27.52 -1.09 -27.87
CA GLY A 319 26.43 -1.75 -27.11
C GLY A 319 25.16 -1.91 -27.92
N SER A 320 24.20 -2.64 -27.35
CA SER A 320 22.87 -2.75 -27.93
C SER A 320 22.08 -1.44 -27.81
N ASN A 321 21.16 -1.21 -28.74
CA ASN A 321 20.22 -0.06 -28.73
C ASN A 321 19.00 -0.32 -27.81
N GLY A 322 18.98 -1.43 -27.09
CA GLY A 322 17.89 -1.87 -26.20
C GLY A 322 18.19 -1.69 -24.71
N SER A 323 17.16 -1.84 -23.91
CA SER A 323 17.20 -1.81 -22.43
C SER A 323 18.05 -0.66 -21.85
N SER A 324 18.82 -0.93 -20.82
CA SER A 324 19.69 0.05 -20.15
C SER A 324 20.97 0.37 -20.92
N ILE A 325 21.41 -0.47 -21.85
CA ILE A 325 22.70 -0.25 -22.55
C ILE A 325 22.70 1.02 -23.36
N LYS A 326 21.58 1.38 -24.01
CA LYS A 326 21.43 2.65 -24.74
C LYS A 326 21.56 3.90 -23.86
N GLU A 327 21.43 3.76 -22.54
CA GLU A 327 21.62 4.86 -21.60
C GLU A 327 23.12 5.17 -21.38
N LEU A 328 23.99 4.17 -21.60
CA LEU A 328 25.40 4.23 -21.31
C LEU A 328 26.27 4.52 -22.55
N VAL A 329 25.86 4.02 -23.71
CA VAL A 329 26.64 4.09 -24.95
C VAL A 329 26.17 5.23 -25.85
N ILE A 330 27.09 5.91 -26.57
CA ILE A 330 26.72 6.96 -27.53
C ILE A 330 25.89 6.38 -28.68
N PRO A 331 24.91 7.12 -29.23
CA PRO A 331 24.00 6.60 -30.26
C PRO A 331 24.71 6.01 -31.49
N GLU A 332 25.83 6.56 -31.89
CA GLU A 332 26.61 6.11 -33.05
C GLU A 332 27.28 4.74 -32.87
N LEU A 333 27.44 4.31 -31.62
CA LEU A 333 28.02 3.00 -31.25
C LEU A 333 26.97 2.06 -30.63
N THR A 334 25.68 2.43 -30.71
CA THR A 334 24.60 1.48 -30.42
C THR A 334 24.18 0.75 -31.70
N CYS A 335 23.78 -0.50 -31.57
CA CYS A 335 23.37 -1.34 -32.71
C CYS A 335 22.21 -2.26 -32.29
N ASP A 336 21.45 -2.71 -33.31
CA ASP A 336 20.46 -3.76 -33.09
C ASP A 336 21.20 -5.08 -32.75
N PRO A 337 21.01 -5.65 -31.55
CA PRO A 337 21.70 -6.87 -31.15
C PRO A 337 21.22 -8.13 -31.91
N HIS A 338 20.09 -8.06 -32.63
CA HIS A 338 19.57 -9.15 -33.47
C HIS A 338 20.20 -9.18 -34.85
N GLU A 339 20.93 -8.12 -35.22
CA GLU A 339 21.55 -7.97 -36.56
C GLU A 339 23.09 -8.05 -36.43
N PRO A 340 23.70 -9.22 -36.63
CA PRO A 340 25.17 -9.38 -36.53
C PRO A 340 25.96 -8.41 -37.43
N ALA A 341 25.45 -8.10 -38.61
CA ALA A 341 26.09 -7.14 -39.53
C ALA A 341 26.13 -5.71 -38.93
N ALA A 342 25.06 -5.29 -38.22
CA ALA A 342 25.02 -3.98 -37.57
C ALA A 342 26.04 -3.89 -36.41
N ILE A 343 26.22 -4.97 -35.66
CA ILE A 343 27.26 -5.05 -34.64
C ILE A 343 28.65 -4.93 -35.27
N ALA A 344 28.91 -5.70 -36.36
CA ALA A 344 30.17 -5.69 -37.06
C ALA A 344 30.49 -4.30 -37.68
N ASP A 345 29.48 -3.64 -38.23
CA ASP A 345 29.62 -2.29 -38.77
C ASP A 345 29.97 -1.26 -37.67
N ALA A 346 29.39 -1.37 -36.50
CA ALA A 346 29.74 -0.54 -35.35
C ALA A 346 31.21 -0.79 -34.93
N MET A 347 31.65 -2.06 -34.91
CA MET A 347 33.05 -2.42 -34.66
C MET A 347 33.98 -1.82 -35.70
N GLY A 348 33.61 -1.92 -36.99
CA GLY A 348 34.39 -1.34 -38.09
C GLY A 348 34.47 0.19 -38.03
N ARG A 349 33.35 0.87 -37.74
CA ARG A 349 33.35 2.32 -37.55
C ARG A 349 34.28 2.76 -36.41
N LEU A 350 34.25 2.03 -35.31
CA LEU A 350 35.07 2.36 -34.13
C LEU A 350 36.57 2.08 -34.39
N ALA A 351 36.89 1.04 -35.17
CA ALA A 351 38.27 0.73 -35.56
C ALA A 351 38.87 1.77 -36.50
N ASP A 352 38.04 2.33 -37.43
CA ASP A 352 38.49 3.28 -38.50
C ASP A 352 38.42 4.76 -38.05
N ARG A 353 37.66 5.09 -36.99
CA ARG A 353 37.34 6.48 -36.62
C ARG A 353 37.78 6.85 -35.21
N ALA A 354 38.91 7.58 -35.15
CA ALA A 354 39.48 8.06 -33.87
C ALA A 354 38.52 9.04 -33.12
N ASP A 355 37.72 9.83 -33.87
CA ASP A 355 36.73 10.74 -33.25
C ASP A 355 35.62 10.02 -32.53
N LEU A 356 35.15 8.86 -33.02
CA LEU A 356 34.17 8.03 -32.31
C LEU A 356 34.75 7.41 -31.03
N ARG A 357 36.01 7.01 -31.07
CA ARG A 357 36.74 6.54 -29.90
C ARG A 357 36.77 7.61 -28.84
N GLU A 358 37.20 8.84 -29.19
CA GLU A 358 37.27 9.94 -28.23
C GLU A 358 35.89 10.30 -27.64
N ARG A 359 34.86 10.36 -28.49
CA ARG A 359 33.48 10.64 -28.04
C ARG A 359 32.95 9.55 -27.13
N SER A 360 33.23 8.27 -27.41
CA SER A 360 32.86 7.17 -26.51
C SER A 360 33.52 7.29 -25.14
N LEU A 361 34.82 7.62 -25.11
CA LEU A 361 35.59 7.82 -23.89
C LEU A 361 35.13 9.07 -23.13
N ALA A 362 34.80 10.15 -23.85
CA ALA A 362 34.24 11.36 -23.25
C ALA A 362 32.88 11.04 -22.53
N ARG A 363 32.03 10.25 -23.19
CA ARG A 363 30.79 9.77 -22.57
C ARG A 363 31.06 8.94 -21.33
N GLY A 364 32.06 8.05 -21.38
CA GLY A 364 32.48 7.24 -20.23
C GLY A 364 32.92 8.11 -19.03
N ARG A 365 33.76 9.13 -19.29
CA ARG A 365 34.20 10.08 -18.25
C ARG A 365 33.02 10.86 -17.66
N GLU A 366 32.08 11.32 -18.49
CA GLU A 366 30.86 11.98 -18.04
C GLU A 366 30.04 11.09 -17.11
N LEU A 367 29.77 9.85 -17.53
CA LEU A 367 29.00 8.88 -16.73
C LEU A 367 29.68 8.59 -15.39
N LEU A 368 30.97 8.27 -15.40
CA LEU A 368 31.73 7.97 -14.16
C LEU A 368 31.83 9.16 -13.22
N GLY A 369 31.74 10.39 -13.74
CA GLY A 369 31.68 11.62 -12.93
C GLY A 369 30.27 11.89 -12.35
N GLN A 370 29.22 11.47 -13.06
CA GLN A 370 27.82 11.69 -12.63
C GLN A 370 27.28 10.52 -11.81
N LEU A 371 27.61 9.30 -12.18
CA LEU A 371 27.19 8.07 -11.50
C LEU A 371 28.18 7.77 -10.39
N GLY A 372 27.69 7.42 -9.24
CA GLY A 372 28.56 7.08 -8.11
C GLY A 372 27.76 6.62 -6.92
N TRP A 373 28.34 5.74 -6.13
CA TRP A 373 27.70 5.25 -4.91
C TRP A 373 27.25 6.37 -3.96
N PRO A 374 28.02 7.48 -3.76
CA PRO A 374 27.57 8.61 -2.96
C PRO A 374 26.31 9.27 -3.50
N ASN A 375 26.17 9.39 -4.84
CA ASN A 375 24.98 9.97 -5.45
C ASN A 375 23.75 9.06 -5.29
N ALA A 376 23.95 7.74 -5.44
CA ALA A 376 22.91 6.74 -5.19
C ALA A 376 22.40 6.81 -3.75
N VAL A 377 23.32 6.82 -2.77
CA VAL A 377 22.99 6.90 -1.33
C VAL A 377 22.32 8.23 -0.99
N ARG A 378 22.79 9.34 -1.55
CA ARG A 378 22.13 10.65 -1.35
C ARG A 378 20.69 10.62 -1.82
N THR A 379 20.41 10.00 -2.95
CA THR A 379 19.04 9.84 -3.47
C THR A 379 18.20 8.96 -2.54
N VAL A 380 18.73 7.85 -2.06
CA VAL A 380 18.06 6.95 -1.09
C VAL A 380 17.70 7.72 0.19
N MET A 381 18.63 8.47 0.75
CA MET A 381 18.41 9.21 1.99
C MET A 381 17.48 10.41 1.81
N ALA A 382 17.53 11.10 0.67
CA ALA A 382 16.59 12.17 0.34
C ALA A 382 15.14 11.65 0.27
N GLU A 383 14.93 10.51 -0.40
CA GLU A 383 13.61 9.87 -0.45
C GLU A 383 13.15 9.38 0.93
N LEU A 384 14.04 8.80 1.74
CA LEU A 384 13.72 8.40 3.10
C LEU A 384 13.33 9.60 3.98
N THR A 385 14.04 10.72 3.89
CA THR A 385 13.72 11.93 4.66
C THR A 385 12.42 12.59 4.21
N SER A 386 12.00 12.37 2.96
CA SER A 386 10.70 12.82 2.44
C SER A 386 9.53 12.00 2.96
N LEU A 387 9.78 10.78 3.45
CA LEU A 387 8.74 9.96 4.06
C LEU A 387 8.32 10.57 5.40
N PRO A 388 7.02 10.52 5.73
CA PRO A 388 6.53 10.97 7.02
C PRO A 388 7.34 10.28 8.12
N THR A 389 7.78 11.04 9.11
CA THR A 389 8.37 10.42 10.29
C THR A 389 7.35 9.46 10.88
N ALA A 390 7.74 8.23 11.14
CA ALA A 390 6.97 7.34 12.00
C ALA A 390 6.95 7.94 13.42
N ARG A 391 6.16 9.02 13.62
CA ARG A 391 5.72 9.39 14.97
C ARG A 391 4.78 8.30 15.40
N GLY A 392 4.84 7.89 16.68
CA GLY A 392 3.82 7.04 17.24
C GLY A 392 2.45 7.64 16.87
N SER A 393 1.55 6.84 16.32
CA SER A 393 0.21 7.32 16.02
C SER A 393 -0.50 7.62 17.31
N ASP A 394 -1.22 8.75 17.37
CA ASP A 394 -1.97 9.12 18.57
C ASP A 394 -3.10 8.12 18.84
N VAL A 395 -3.66 7.56 17.76
CA VAL A 395 -4.85 6.71 17.79
C VAL A 395 -4.65 5.43 16.96
N ALA A 396 -4.96 4.29 17.56
CA ALA A 396 -5.14 3.02 16.88
C ALA A 396 -6.64 2.79 16.60
N VAL A 397 -7.06 2.67 15.34
CA VAL A 397 -8.44 2.37 14.97
C VAL A 397 -8.52 0.92 14.46
N VAL A 398 -9.26 0.09 15.15
CA VAL A 398 -9.48 -1.32 14.80
C VAL A 398 -10.87 -1.46 14.19
N GLY A 399 -10.95 -1.83 12.94
CA GLY A 399 -12.23 -1.88 12.24
C GLY A 399 -12.22 -2.75 10.99
N VAL A 400 -13.35 -2.77 10.31
CA VAL A 400 -13.48 -3.29 8.95
C VAL A 400 -13.30 -2.13 8.01
N LEU A 401 -12.42 -2.27 7.02
CA LEU A 401 -12.08 -1.22 6.06
C LEU A 401 -12.48 -1.61 4.63
N PRO A 402 -12.55 -0.68 3.68
CA PRO A 402 -12.67 -1.01 2.28
C PRO A 402 -11.51 -1.94 1.83
N PRO A 403 -11.74 -2.94 0.95
CA PRO A 403 -12.87 -3.07 0.02
C PRO A 403 -14.14 -3.76 0.59
N ALA A 404 -14.24 -3.95 1.91
CA ALA A 404 -15.48 -4.48 2.47
C ALA A 404 -16.67 -3.56 2.14
N THR A 405 -17.73 -4.14 1.58
CA THR A 405 -18.90 -3.42 1.05
C THR A 405 -19.90 -3.01 2.14
N THR A 406 -19.42 -2.58 3.31
CA THR A 406 -20.28 -2.10 4.39
C THR A 406 -20.19 -0.57 4.50
N ALA A 407 -21.31 0.08 4.79
CA ALA A 407 -21.33 1.53 5.03
C ALA A 407 -20.37 1.92 6.18
N ILE A 408 -20.22 1.06 7.20
CA ILE A 408 -19.32 1.27 8.34
C ILE A 408 -17.87 1.26 7.89
N ALA A 409 -17.46 0.38 6.96
CA ALA A 409 -16.09 0.32 6.47
C ALA A 409 -15.66 1.62 5.79
N SER A 410 -16.49 2.10 4.86
CA SER A 410 -16.25 3.38 4.16
C SER A 410 -16.24 4.56 5.12
N TYR A 411 -17.16 4.56 6.09
CA TYR A 411 -17.27 5.58 7.10
C TYR A 411 -16.05 5.62 8.02
N THR A 412 -15.61 4.47 8.52
CA THR A 412 -14.45 4.34 9.41
C THR A 412 -13.21 4.99 8.78
N LEU A 413 -12.91 4.66 7.53
CA LEU A 413 -11.75 5.21 6.84
C LEU A 413 -11.91 6.72 6.54
N ALA A 414 -13.14 7.17 6.18
CA ALA A 414 -13.38 8.55 5.79
C ALA A 414 -13.32 9.55 6.96
N HIS A 415 -13.77 9.14 8.16
CA HIS A 415 -14.03 10.07 9.25
C HIS A 415 -13.19 9.88 10.51
N LEU A 416 -12.55 8.70 10.70
CA LEU A 416 -11.65 8.48 11.84
C LEU A 416 -10.19 8.86 11.54
N GLN A 417 -9.97 9.72 10.56
CA GLN A 417 -8.69 10.37 10.30
C GLN A 417 -8.85 11.89 10.31
N SER A 418 -7.82 12.60 10.77
CA SER A 418 -7.83 14.06 10.87
C SER A 418 -6.39 14.58 10.80
N PRO A 419 -6.18 15.81 10.30
CA PRO A 419 -4.86 16.48 10.42
C PRO A 419 -4.43 16.75 11.87
N ARG A 420 -5.36 16.64 12.85
CA ARG A 420 -5.12 16.95 14.26
C ARG A 420 -4.45 15.81 15.03
N TRP A 421 -4.54 14.57 14.54
CA TRP A 421 -3.91 13.38 15.11
C TRP A 421 -3.50 12.40 14.02
N GLN A 422 -2.55 11.54 14.32
CA GLN A 422 -2.18 10.44 13.44
C GLN A 422 -2.97 9.17 13.80
N THR A 423 -3.42 8.45 12.77
CA THR A 423 -4.18 7.22 12.92
C THR A 423 -3.48 6.04 12.27
N ASP A 424 -3.30 4.97 13.03
CA ASP A 424 -3.07 3.65 12.47
C ASP A 424 -4.37 2.86 12.41
N PHE A 425 -4.78 2.49 11.22
CA PHE A 425 -5.94 1.65 10.99
C PHE A 425 -5.52 0.18 11.00
N PHE A 426 -6.22 -0.64 11.79
CA PHE A 426 -6.02 -2.09 11.83
C PHE A 426 -7.21 -2.77 11.17
N ASP A 427 -7.00 -3.28 9.96
CA ASP A 427 -8.07 -3.92 9.19
C ASP A 427 -8.32 -5.35 9.67
N ALA A 428 -9.56 -5.59 10.10
CA ALA A 428 -10.00 -6.89 10.55
C ALA A 428 -10.17 -7.93 9.42
N ASN A 429 -10.33 -7.47 8.18
CA ASN A 429 -10.53 -8.33 7.02
C ASN A 429 -9.65 -7.89 5.85
N PRO A 430 -8.30 -7.98 5.98
CA PRO A 430 -7.40 -7.55 4.93
C PRO A 430 -7.65 -8.36 3.66
N GLY A 431 -8.16 -7.69 2.64
CA GLY A 431 -8.29 -8.19 1.28
C GLY A 431 -7.03 -7.86 0.46
N PRO A 432 -6.93 -8.36 -0.79
CA PRO A 432 -5.96 -7.83 -1.73
C PRO A 432 -6.21 -6.31 -1.82
N ALA A 433 -5.13 -5.53 -1.69
CA ALA A 433 -5.20 -4.07 -1.75
C ALA A 433 -5.85 -3.63 -3.08
N VAL A 434 -7.16 -3.47 -3.07
CA VAL A 434 -7.88 -2.78 -4.12
C VAL A 434 -7.72 -1.32 -3.78
N ASP A 435 -7.18 -0.57 -4.71
CA ASP A 435 -7.08 0.88 -4.63
C ASP A 435 -8.50 1.43 -4.39
N SER A 436 -8.81 1.73 -3.13
CA SER A 436 -10.16 2.10 -2.69
C SER A 436 -10.51 3.54 -3.13
N GLY A 437 -9.65 4.19 -3.94
CA GLY A 437 -9.82 5.56 -4.41
C GLY A 437 -9.88 6.61 -3.30
N ARG A 438 -9.68 6.21 -2.03
CA ARG A 438 -9.69 7.11 -0.87
C ARG A 438 -8.28 7.28 -0.34
N SER A 439 -7.77 8.48 -0.48
CA SER A 439 -6.45 8.86 0.01
C SER A 439 -6.40 8.82 1.54
N LEU A 440 -5.41 8.14 2.09
CA LEU A 440 -5.03 8.32 3.49
C LEU A 440 -4.37 9.69 3.68
N LEU A 441 -4.67 10.34 4.81
CA LEU A 441 -3.91 11.53 5.19
C LEU A 441 -2.43 11.17 5.41
N PRO A 442 -1.49 12.07 5.09
CA PRO A 442 -0.08 11.83 5.31
C PRO A 442 0.22 11.41 6.76
N GLY A 443 0.99 10.34 6.92
CA GLY A 443 1.34 9.78 8.23
C GLY A 443 0.39 8.69 8.74
N ASN A 444 -0.82 8.55 8.19
CA ASN A 444 -1.74 7.48 8.53
C ASN A 444 -1.38 6.18 7.79
N ARG A 445 -1.65 5.03 8.42
CA ARG A 445 -1.29 3.70 7.88
C ARG A 445 -2.44 2.72 8.01
N ILE A 446 -2.50 1.74 7.11
CA ILE A 446 -3.39 0.58 7.23
C ILE A 446 -2.54 -0.65 7.48
N LEU A 447 -2.87 -1.38 8.52
CA LEU A 447 -2.16 -2.54 9.03
C LEU A 447 -3.14 -3.71 9.19
N PRO A 448 -2.69 -4.95 9.03
CA PRO A 448 -3.53 -6.10 9.35
C PRO A 448 -3.76 -6.19 10.87
N VAL A 449 -4.96 -6.59 11.29
CA VAL A 449 -5.33 -6.66 12.72
C VAL A 449 -4.45 -7.64 13.51
N GLU A 450 -3.83 -8.59 12.86
CA GLU A 450 -2.94 -9.58 13.46
C GLU A 450 -1.69 -8.97 14.14
N VAL A 451 -1.30 -7.75 13.75
CA VAL A 451 -0.17 -7.03 14.37
C VAL A 451 -0.61 -6.06 15.47
N LEU A 452 -1.89 -5.94 15.76
CA LEU A 452 -2.43 -4.98 16.73
C LEU A 452 -1.78 -5.14 18.13
N LEU A 453 -1.79 -6.35 18.66
CA LEU A 453 -1.31 -6.58 20.04
C LEU A 453 0.16 -6.19 20.23
N PRO A 454 1.11 -6.67 19.39
CA PRO A 454 2.49 -6.23 19.48
C PRO A 454 2.68 -4.72 19.32
N VAL A 455 1.85 -4.06 18.50
CA VAL A 455 1.93 -2.61 18.28
C VAL A 455 1.45 -1.86 19.54
N LEU A 456 0.34 -2.26 20.14
CA LEU A 456 -0.15 -1.65 21.37
C LEU A 456 0.80 -1.89 22.57
N GLU A 457 1.44 -3.07 22.66
CA GLU A 457 2.41 -3.37 23.72
C GLU A 457 3.64 -2.46 23.69
N ARG A 458 4.01 -1.93 22.54
CA ARG A 458 5.11 -0.95 22.43
C ARG A 458 4.74 0.43 22.99
N GLY A 459 3.46 0.73 23.12
CA GLY A 459 2.99 2.00 23.66
C GLY A 459 3.05 3.18 22.69
N ASP A 460 3.07 2.93 21.39
CA ASP A 460 3.16 3.97 20.34
C ASP A 460 1.84 4.78 20.24
N HIS A 461 0.72 4.27 20.80
CA HIS A 461 -0.61 4.89 20.76
C HIS A 461 -1.08 5.25 22.16
N GLY A 462 -1.77 6.38 22.28
CA GLY A 462 -2.44 6.77 23.54
C GLY A 462 -3.84 6.14 23.68
N THR A 463 -4.53 5.96 22.56
CA THR A 463 -5.92 5.47 22.51
C THR A 463 -6.09 4.38 21.45
N ALA A 464 -6.84 3.33 21.77
CA ALA A 464 -7.29 2.30 20.84
C ALA A 464 -8.83 2.36 20.71
N ILE A 465 -9.34 2.51 19.51
CA ILE A 465 -10.75 2.57 19.17
C ILE A 465 -11.15 1.30 18.43
N PHE A 466 -12.11 0.57 18.93
CA PHE A 466 -12.68 -0.63 18.32
C PHE A 466 -14.02 -0.31 17.69
N VAL A 467 -14.09 -0.28 16.37
CA VAL A 467 -15.32 0.06 15.62
C VAL A 467 -16.19 -1.19 15.48
N LEU A 468 -17.35 -1.18 16.12
CA LEU A 468 -18.28 -2.30 16.15
C LEU A 468 -19.59 -1.96 15.41
N GLY A 469 -20.05 -2.89 14.57
CA GLY A 469 -21.34 -2.86 13.90
C GLY A 469 -21.99 -4.24 13.94
N ASN A 470 -23.29 -4.31 13.65
CA ASN A 470 -24.10 -5.51 13.81
C ASN A 470 -23.99 -6.49 12.62
N SER A 471 -22.76 -6.94 12.34
CA SER A 471 -22.52 -7.94 11.29
C SER A 471 -21.37 -8.89 11.64
N ALA A 472 -21.35 -10.05 11.00
CA ALA A 472 -20.29 -11.05 11.12
C ALA A 472 -18.90 -10.50 10.72
N HIS A 473 -18.82 -9.48 9.87
CA HIS A 473 -17.56 -8.84 9.46
C HIS A 473 -16.79 -8.25 10.65
N HIS A 474 -17.49 -7.82 11.71
CA HIS A 474 -16.89 -7.27 12.92
C HIS A 474 -16.43 -8.31 13.95
N ALA A 475 -16.57 -9.61 13.68
CA ALA A 475 -16.20 -10.67 14.64
C ALA A 475 -14.71 -10.64 15.01
N LYS A 476 -13.82 -10.35 14.06
CA LYS A 476 -12.39 -10.20 14.36
C LYS A 476 -12.09 -8.95 15.17
N VAL A 477 -12.83 -7.85 14.97
CA VAL A 477 -12.73 -6.65 15.79
C VAL A 477 -13.10 -6.99 17.25
N LEU A 478 -14.24 -7.66 17.46
CA LEU A 478 -14.68 -8.09 18.79
C LEU A 478 -13.65 -9.04 19.44
N ARG A 479 -13.07 -9.96 18.67
CA ARG A 479 -11.97 -10.81 19.17
C ARG A 479 -10.78 -9.97 19.62
N SER A 480 -10.41 -8.95 18.88
CA SER A 480 -9.31 -8.03 19.24
C SER A 480 -9.61 -7.26 20.52
N VAL A 481 -10.85 -6.85 20.75
CA VAL A 481 -11.28 -6.27 22.05
C VAL A 481 -10.98 -7.23 23.19
N MET A 482 -11.31 -8.51 23.04
CA MET A 482 -11.10 -9.52 24.08
C MET A 482 -9.61 -9.84 24.30
N GLN A 483 -8.82 -9.90 23.24
CA GLN A 483 -7.39 -10.20 23.31
C GLN A 483 -6.59 -9.07 23.97
N THR A 484 -6.96 -7.82 23.73
CA THR A 484 -6.26 -6.63 24.26
C THR A 484 -6.64 -6.26 25.70
N ARG A 485 -7.59 -6.97 26.33
CA ARG A 485 -8.07 -6.67 27.68
C ARG A 485 -7.01 -6.82 28.79
N LEU A 486 -5.95 -7.58 28.55
CA LEU A 486 -4.87 -7.84 29.50
C LEU A 486 -3.57 -7.24 28.95
N GLY A 487 -2.93 -6.36 29.73
CA GLY A 487 -1.57 -5.87 29.44
C GLY A 487 -1.44 -4.62 28.60
N CYS A 488 -2.52 -4.07 28.03
CA CYS A 488 -2.47 -2.83 27.28
C CYS A 488 -2.57 -1.61 28.22
N ARG A 489 -1.69 -0.63 28.01
CA ARG A 489 -1.67 0.65 28.74
C ARG A 489 -2.51 1.74 28.08
N GLN A 490 -2.98 1.51 26.87
CA GLN A 490 -3.77 2.44 26.08
C GLN A 490 -5.19 2.56 26.62
N ARG A 491 -5.78 3.75 26.51
CA ARG A 491 -7.21 3.94 26.67
C ARG A 491 -7.95 3.17 25.59
N ARG A 492 -8.91 2.32 25.97
CA ARG A 492 -9.62 1.39 25.09
C ARG A 492 -11.08 1.78 24.99
N LEU A 493 -11.48 2.23 23.82
CA LEU A 493 -12.84 2.69 23.54
C LEU A 493 -13.50 1.80 22.50
N ALA A 494 -14.78 1.46 22.68
CA ALA A 494 -15.57 0.90 21.59
C ALA A 494 -16.41 1.99 20.93
N TYR A 495 -16.33 2.09 19.61
CA TYR A 495 -17.20 2.94 18.81
C TYR A 495 -18.35 2.10 18.27
N LEU A 496 -19.54 2.31 18.83
CA LEU A 496 -20.76 1.60 18.43
C LEU A 496 -21.48 2.38 17.31
N HIS A 497 -21.35 1.91 16.09
CA HIS A 497 -22.17 2.42 14.99
C HIS A 497 -23.64 2.05 15.13
N GLU A 498 -23.89 0.89 15.72
CA GLU A 498 -25.19 0.37 16.06
C GLU A 498 -25.14 -0.15 17.49
N VAL A 499 -26.12 0.19 18.30
CA VAL A 499 -26.23 -0.31 19.67
C VAL A 499 -26.72 -1.76 19.71
N ASN A 500 -27.48 -2.15 18.70
CA ASN A 500 -27.88 -3.53 18.48
C ASN A 500 -26.71 -4.33 17.91
N LEU A 501 -26.18 -5.29 18.65
CA LEU A 501 -25.08 -6.17 18.27
C LEU A 501 -25.51 -7.64 18.11
N THR A 502 -26.80 -7.90 18.00
CA THR A 502 -27.38 -9.25 18.00
C THR A 502 -26.78 -10.18 16.95
N VAL A 503 -26.62 -9.71 15.69
CA VAL A 503 -26.06 -10.54 14.61
C VAL A 503 -24.59 -10.84 14.85
N LEU A 504 -23.81 -9.82 15.27
CA LEU A 504 -22.40 -9.99 15.60
C LEU A 504 -22.22 -11.01 16.72
N LEU A 505 -22.98 -10.89 17.79
CA LEU A 505 -22.85 -11.75 18.96
C LEU A 505 -23.36 -13.18 18.70
N ARG A 506 -24.45 -13.36 17.96
CA ARG A 506 -24.89 -14.69 17.51
C ARG A 506 -23.81 -15.40 16.70
N PHE A 507 -23.13 -14.68 15.82
CA PHE A 507 -22.01 -15.22 15.07
C PHE A 507 -20.80 -15.55 15.98
N PHE A 508 -20.48 -14.66 16.93
CA PHE A 508 -19.31 -14.79 17.79
C PHE A 508 -19.50 -15.87 18.87
N LEU A 509 -20.68 -15.98 19.46
CA LEU A 509 -21.01 -16.91 20.54
C LEU A 509 -21.62 -18.24 20.06
N GLY A 510 -21.76 -18.46 18.75
CA GLY A 510 -22.27 -19.72 18.23
C GLY A 510 -23.70 -20.05 18.63
N GLY A 511 -24.55 -19.05 18.89
CA GLY A 511 -25.96 -19.25 19.28
C GLY A 511 -26.23 -19.14 20.81
N HIS A 512 -25.20 -19.12 21.65
CA HIS A 512 -25.33 -18.98 23.13
C HIS A 512 -25.72 -17.56 23.59
N LEU A 513 -26.15 -16.68 22.72
CA LEU A 513 -26.61 -15.33 23.07
C LEU A 513 -27.82 -15.37 24.02
N HIS A 514 -28.72 -16.33 23.83
CA HIS A 514 -29.92 -16.50 24.63
C HIS A 514 -29.64 -16.95 26.11
N ASP A 515 -28.45 -17.50 26.34
CA ASP A 515 -28.02 -17.90 27.70
C ASP A 515 -27.54 -16.70 28.53
N LEU A 516 -27.37 -15.54 27.92
CA LEU A 516 -26.99 -14.32 28.61
C LEU A 516 -28.24 -13.71 29.31
N PRO A 517 -28.12 -13.27 30.57
CA PRO A 517 -29.22 -12.62 31.26
C PRO A 517 -29.64 -11.33 30.53
N SER A 518 -30.95 -11.12 30.43
CA SER A 518 -31.49 -9.86 29.92
C SER A 518 -31.13 -8.72 30.86
N GLY A 519 -30.71 -7.59 30.29
CA GLY A 519 -30.56 -6.35 31.06
C GLY A 519 -31.92 -5.84 31.54
N GLY A 520 -31.94 -5.11 32.67
CA GLY A 520 -33.11 -4.30 33.05
C GLY A 520 -33.26 -3.10 32.10
N CYS A 521 -34.50 -2.55 32.04
CA CYS A 521 -34.73 -1.26 31.40
C CYS A 521 -35.00 -0.23 32.50
N ALA A 522 -34.11 0.73 32.70
CA ALA A 522 -34.32 1.86 33.61
C ALA A 522 -34.54 3.14 32.81
N SER A 523 -35.70 3.26 32.18
CA SER A 523 -36.06 4.46 31.40
C SER A 523 -37.56 4.65 31.36
N ASP A 524 -38.00 5.91 31.45
CA ASP A 524 -39.41 6.32 31.26
C ASP A 524 -39.67 6.77 29.81
N GLU A 525 -38.65 6.80 28.96
CA GLU A 525 -38.79 7.20 27.55
C GLU A 525 -39.48 6.07 26.75
N PRO A 526 -40.68 6.30 26.18
CA PRO A 526 -41.45 5.25 25.50
C PRO A 526 -40.73 4.52 24.38
N TRP A 527 -39.92 5.25 23.62
CA TRP A 527 -39.16 4.68 22.48
C TRP A 527 -38.04 3.77 22.99
N ILE A 528 -37.36 4.08 24.11
CA ILE A 528 -36.31 3.23 24.71
C ILE A 528 -36.97 1.95 25.25
N VAL A 529 -38.09 2.05 25.93
CA VAL A 529 -38.84 0.89 26.45
C VAL A 529 -39.25 0.01 25.27
N ARG A 530 -39.80 0.57 24.19
CA ARG A 530 -40.15 -0.19 23.00
C ARG A 530 -38.93 -0.88 22.37
N ALA A 531 -37.80 -0.18 22.21
CA ALA A 531 -36.60 -0.72 21.59
C ALA A 531 -36.05 -1.93 22.39
N LEU A 532 -35.92 -1.80 23.71
CA LEU A 532 -35.38 -2.85 24.56
C LEU A 532 -36.37 -4.03 24.78
N THR A 533 -37.67 -3.76 24.70
CA THR A 533 -38.71 -4.83 24.76
C THR A 533 -38.80 -5.57 23.42
N ALA A 534 -38.73 -4.89 22.32
CA ALA A 534 -38.81 -5.53 20.98
C ALA A 534 -37.54 -6.34 20.64
N ILE A 535 -36.38 -5.93 21.16
CA ILE A 535 -35.09 -6.62 20.94
C ILE A 535 -34.32 -6.69 22.25
N PRO A 536 -34.66 -7.65 23.13
CA PRO A 536 -34.00 -7.82 24.45
C PRO A 536 -32.48 -8.09 24.33
N GLU A 537 -32.04 -8.63 23.16
CA GLU A 537 -30.65 -8.91 22.85
C GLU A 537 -29.76 -7.65 22.80
N ILE A 538 -30.33 -6.44 22.65
CA ILE A 538 -29.59 -5.19 22.79
C ILE A 538 -28.99 -5.10 24.19
N GLY A 539 -29.81 -5.30 25.23
CA GLY A 539 -29.38 -5.31 26.62
C GLY A 539 -28.37 -6.44 26.91
N GLN A 540 -28.63 -7.63 26.37
CA GLN A 540 -27.72 -8.79 26.51
C GLN A 540 -26.34 -8.48 25.87
N GLY A 541 -26.31 -7.89 24.69
CA GLY A 541 -25.08 -7.55 23.97
C GLY A 541 -24.25 -6.48 24.71
N LEU A 542 -24.88 -5.42 25.18
CA LEU A 542 -24.21 -4.38 25.95
C LEU A 542 -23.67 -4.90 27.27
N ARG A 543 -24.45 -5.75 27.94
CA ARG A 543 -24.02 -6.45 29.18
C ARG A 543 -22.80 -7.34 28.92
N PHE A 544 -22.82 -8.13 27.84
CA PHE A 544 -21.68 -8.96 27.44
C PHE A 544 -20.41 -8.11 27.28
N LEU A 545 -20.50 -6.97 26.62
CA LEU A 545 -19.35 -6.05 26.48
C LEU A 545 -18.91 -5.51 27.83
N ALA A 546 -19.85 -5.10 28.71
CA ALA A 546 -19.54 -4.57 30.03
C ALA A 546 -18.78 -5.56 30.90
N GLU A 547 -19.26 -6.81 30.96
CA GLU A 547 -18.68 -7.84 31.79
C GLU A 547 -17.36 -8.42 31.25
N THR A 548 -17.17 -8.43 29.94
CA THR A 548 -16.06 -9.17 29.33
C THR A 548 -14.99 -8.28 28.66
N ALA A 549 -15.32 -7.10 28.17
CA ALA A 549 -14.42 -6.31 27.31
C ALA A 549 -13.42 -5.43 28.07
N ARG A 550 -13.73 -5.05 29.33
CA ARG A 550 -12.91 -4.12 30.15
C ARG A 550 -12.50 -2.87 29.38
N LEU A 551 -13.47 -2.20 28.78
CA LEU A 551 -13.28 -0.94 28.06
C LEU A 551 -13.21 0.25 29.03
N ASP A 552 -12.54 1.32 28.62
CA ASP A 552 -12.47 2.58 29.38
C ASP A 552 -13.63 3.53 29.02
N GLY A 553 -14.42 3.21 28.00
CA GLY A 553 -15.59 3.97 27.58
C GLY A 553 -16.17 3.54 26.25
N LEU A 554 -17.27 4.18 25.90
CA LEU A 554 -17.97 4.00 24.62
C LEU A 554 -18.02 5.32 23.84
N ILE A 555 -18.02 5.22 22.52
CA ILE A 555 -18.38 6.30 21.59
C ILE A 555 -19.64 5.87 20.86
N VAL A 556 -20.63 6.74 20.79
CA VAL A 556 -21.92 6.52 20.11
C VAL A 556 -22.27 7.70 19.19
N ASN A 557 -23.15 7.46 18.20
CA ASN A 557 -23.47 8.43 17.14
C ASN A 557 -24.47 9.51 17.53
N SER A 558 -25.15 9.38 18.67
CA SER A 558 -26.21 10.29 19.06
C SER A 558 -26.40 10.30 20.58
N ASP A 559 -27.02 11.35 21.08
CA ASP A 559 -27.42 11.42 22.47
C ASP A 559 -28.53 10.41 22.80
N ALA A 560 -29.39 10.14 21.85
CA ALA A 560 -30.40 9.07 21.96
C ALA A 560 -29.75 7.70 22.17
N CYS A 561 -28.71 7.35 21.40
CA CYS A 561 -27.91 6.14 21.64
C CYS A 561 -27.31 6.14 23.05
N ARG A 562 -26.79 7.25 23.52
CA ARG A 562 -26.25 7.39 24.88
C ARG A 562 -27.31 7.09 25.94
N ARG A 563 -28.52 7.63 25.79
CA ARG A 563 -29.63 7.36 26.72
C ARG A 563 -30.07 5.91 26.69
N LEU A 564 -30.19 5.30 25.49
CA LEU A 564 -30.52 3.88 25.34
C LEU A 564 -29.46 2.98 26.00
N VAL A 565 -28.18 3.25 25.76
CA VAL A 565 -27.07 2.45 26.37
C VAL A 565 -27.10 2.59 27.88
N ARG A 566 -27.30 3.79 28.44
CA ARG A 566 -27.41 4.00 29.88
C ARG A 566 -28.60 3.24 30.48
N ALA A 567 -29.76 3.29 29.83
CA ALA A 567 -30.94 2.56 30.26
C ALA A 567 -30.72 1.03 30.25
N ALA A 568 -30.05 0.51 29.24
CA ALA A 568 -29.76 -0.92 29.10
C ALA A 568 -28.68 -1.42 30.07
N LEU A 569 -27.75 -0.55 30.48
CA LEU A 569 -26.66 -0.89 31.41
C LEU A 569 -26.93 -0.56 32.87
N ALA A 570 -28.10 0.03 33.18
CA ALA A 570 -28.44 0.41 34.53
C ALA A 570 -28.43 -0.80 35.48
N GLY A 571 -27.68 -0.69 36.61
CA GLY A 571 -27.53 -1.74 37.59
C GLY A 571 -26.62 -2.90 37.19
N ILE A 572 -25.93 -2.83 36.07
CA ILE A 572 -24.96 -3.85 35.65
C ILE A 572 -23.57 -3.49 36.21
N PRO A 573 -22.92 -4.37 37.01
CA PRO A 573 -21.56 -4.14 37.48
C PRO A 573 -20.59 -3.96 36.32
N GLY A 574 -19.76 -2.88 36.32
CA GLY A 574 -18.86 -2.54 35.22
C GLY A 574 -19.52 -1.82 34.06
N GLY A 575 -20.83 -1.53 34.11
CA GLY A 575 -21.56 -0.76 33.07
C GLY A 575 -21.50 0.75 33.24
N GLU A 576 -20.76 1.28 34.21
CA GLU A 576 -20.60 2.72 34.48
C GLU A 576 -19.51 3.32 33.57
N TRP A 577 -19.60 3.10 32.25
CA TRP A 577 -18.64 3.67 31.31
C TRP A 577 -18.90 5.14 31.05
N PRO A 578 -17.86 5.95 30.83
CA PRO A 578 -17.98 7.19 30.08
C PRO A 578 -18.55 6.90 28.69
N ILE A 579 -19.66 7.55 28.35
CA ILE A 579 -20.29 7.41 27.02
C ILE A 579 -20.17 8.76 26.30
N HIS A 580 -19.30 8.81 25.32
CA HIS A 580 -19.04 9.99 24.49
C HIS A 580 -19.95 9.98 23.27
N VAL A 581 -20.43 11.16 22.89
CA VAL A 581 -21.27 11.31 21.70
C VAL A 581 -20.45 11.96 20.59
N ALA A 582 -20.26 11.24 19.49
CA ALA A 582 -19.69 11.74 18.27
C ALA A 582 -20.72 11.58 17.13
N MET A 583 -21.51 12.63 16.92
CA MET A 583 -22.58 12.63 15.92
C MET A 583 -22.03 12.35 14.52
N LEU A 584 -22.78 11.54 13.76
CA LEU A 584 -22.42 11.17 12.40
C LEU A 584 -22.21 12.44 11.54
N PRO A 585 -21.04 12.63 10.89
CA PRO A 585 -20.81 13.84 10.11
C PRO A 585 -21.72 13.92 8.89
N ILE A 586 -22.17 15.13 8.61
CA ILE A 586 -22.92 15.49 7.41
C ILE A 586 -21.96 16.24 6.48
N VAL A 587 -21.61 15.62 5.35
CA VAL A 587 -20.77 16.24 4.33
C VAL A 587 -21.66 17.01 3.35
N ALA A 588 -21.44 18.32 3.23
CA ALA A 588 -22.13 19.14 2.25
C ALA A 588 -21.70 18.78 0.82
N ASP A 589 -22.70 18.56 -0.06
CA ASP A 589 -22.51 18.24 -1.49
C ASP A 589 -23.48 19.08 -2.34
N LEU A 590 -23.43 20.40 -2.16
CA LEU A 590 -24.39 21.35 -2.75
C LEU A 590 -24.08 21.62 -4.24
N ALA A 591 -22.87 21.38 -4.71
CA ALA A 591 -22.51 21.51 -6.13
C ALA A 591 -23.29 20.54 -7.02
N GLU A 592 -23.70 19.42 -6.47
CA GLU A 592 -24.48 18.38 -7.12
C GLU A 592 -26.01 18.56 -6.92
N ARG A 593 -26.44 19.62 -6.24
CA ARG A 593 -27.85 19.89 -5.93
C ARG A 593 -28.62 20.22 -7.20
N ARG A 594 -29.76 19.57 -7.40
CA ARG A 594 -30.64 19.89 -8.54
C ARG A 594 -31.29 21.29 -8.40
N PRO A 595 -31.42 22.02 -9.51
CA PRO A 595 -32.24 23.19 -9.54
C PRO A 595 -33.73 22.84 -9.22
N ALA A 596 -34.44 23.82 -8.70
CA ALA A 596 -35.84 23.65 -8.36
C ALA A 596 -36.66 23.16 -9.55
N ARG A 597 -37.49 22.14 -9.37
CA ARG A 597 -38.47 21.74 -10.39
C ARG A 597 -39.57 22.79 -10.52
N PRO A 598 -40.17 22.95 -11.70
CA PRO A 598 -41.38 23.76 -11.86
C PRO A 598 -42.49 23.33 -10.89
N ALA A 599 -43.32 24.28 -10.45
CA ALA A 599 -44.36 24.00 -9.46
C ALA A 599 -45.43 22.97 -9.94
N ASP A 600 -45.57 22.83 -11.24
CA ASP A 600 -46.47 21.89 -11.93
C ASP A 600 -45.82 20.48 -12.19
N ALA A 601 -44.52 20.34 -11.93
CA ALA A 601 -43.85 19.07 -12.08
C ALA A 601 -44.36 18.02 -11.07
N PRO A 602 -44.37 16.71 -11.45
CA PRO A 602 -44.65 15.63 -10.50
C PRO A 602 -43.73 15.68 -9.26
N LEU A 603 -44.33 15.54 -8.08
CA LEU A 603 -43.55 15.44 -6.83
C LEU A 603 -42.79 14.12 -6.81
N HIS A 604 -41.50 14.19 -6.62
CA HIS A 604 -40.67 12.99 -6.51
C HIS A 604 -40.25 12.75 -5.05
N VAL A 605 -40.81 11.70 -4.46
CA VAL A 605 -40.54 11.31 -3.08
C VAL A 605 -39.56 10.12 -3.08
N GLY A 606 -38.58 10.07 -2.16
CA GLY A 606 -37.65 8.97 -2.05
C GLY A 606 -37.55 8.39 -0.63
N THR A 607 -37.30 7.09 -0.54
CA THR A 607 -36.88 6.44 0.70
C THR A 607 -35.69 5.52 0.43
N PHE A 608 -34.70 5.56 1.32
CA PHE A 608 -33.37 4.98 1.07
C PHE A 608 -32.87 4.12 2.23
N GLY A 609 -32.11 3.06 1.90
CA GLY A 609 -31.44 2.18 2.86
C GLY A 609 -31.93 0.74 2.82
N THR A 610 -31.52 -0.07 3.78
CA THR A 610 -31.85 -1.51 3.82
C THR A 610 -33.33 -1.75 4.06
N GLY A 611 -33.93 -2.63 3.29
CA GLY A 611 -35.33 -3.06 3.47
C GLY A 611 -35.52 -3.79 4.81
N GLY A 612 -36.66 -3.54 5.45
CA GLY A 612 -37.03 -4.16 6.73
C GLY A 612 -38.36 -3.64 7.24
N ASP A 613 -38.95 -4.38 8.18
CA ASP A 613 -40.31 -4.06 8.70
C ASP A 613 -40.34 -2.70 9.43
N THR A 614 -39.21 -2.26 9.96
CA THR A 614 -39.06 -0.95 10.64
C THR A 614 -39.26 0.24 9.71
N LYS A 615 -39.17 0.07 8.37
CA LYS A 615 -39.21 1.16 7.38
C LYS A 615 -40.61 1.64 7.02
N GLN A 616 -41.66 0.97 7.44
CA GLN A 616 -43.07 1.38 7.23
C GLN A 616 -43.44 1.72 5.76
N PHE A 617 -42.90 0.94 4.79
CA PHE A 617 -43.13 1.20 3.36
C PHE A 617 -44.63 1.21 2.98
N GLU A 618 -45.44 0.40 3.67
CA GLU A 618 -46.89 0.34 3.43
C GLU A 618 -47.61 1.64 3.84
N THR A 619 -47.26 2.20 5.00
CA THR A 619 -47.78 3.52 5.44
C THR A 619 -47.37 4.63 4.48
N LEU A 620 -46.08 4.59 4.02
CA LEU A 620 -45.58 5.54 3.03
C LEU A 620 -46.34 5.43 1.70
N ALA A 621 -46.54 4.22 1.18
CA ALA A 621 -47.28 4.01 -0.07
C ALA A 621 -48.72 4.50 0.00
N LYS A 622 -49.41 4.32 1.15
CA LYS A 622 -50.74 4.84 1.39
C LYS A 622 -50.75 6.40 1.41
N ALA A 623 -49.73 7.02 2.03
CA ALA A 623 -49.59 8.47 2.04
C ALA A 623 -49.35 9.02 0.61
N ILE A 624 -48.50 8.39 -0.18
CA ILE A 624 -48.27 8.77 -1.58
C ILE A 624 -49.52 8.62 -2.41
N ALA A 625 -50.34 7.57 -2.21
CA ALA A 625 -51.61 7.41 -2.89
C ALA A 625 -52.62 8.53 -2.53
N LEU A 626 -52.58 9.05 -1.31
CA LEU A 626 -53.42 10.23 -0.91
C LEU A 626 -52.96 11.48 -1.64
N ILE A 627 -51.67 11.78 -1.70
CA ILE A 627 -51.12 12.90 -2.47
C ILE A 627 -51.49 12.80 -3.95
N GLY A 628 -51.42 11.58 -4.51
CA GLY A 628 -51.71 11.28 -5.91
C GLY A 628 -53.18 11.60 -6.34
N ARG A 629 -54.09 11.85 -5.38
CA ARG A 629 -55.48 12.26 -5.68
C ARG A 629 -55.60 13.69 -6.20
N HIS A 630 -54.64 14.56 -5.89
CA HIS A 630 -54.71 16.00 -6.19
C HIS A 630 -53.49 16.56 -6.89
N ARG A 631 -52.34 15.82 -6.91
CA ARG A 631 -51.16 16.19 -7.71
C ARG A 631 -50.40 14.95 -8.21
N PRO A 632 -49.72 14.99 -9.36
CA PRO A 632 -48.84 13.91 -9.79
C PRO A 632 -47.72 13.70 -8.80
N VAL A 633 -47.49 12.42 -8.40
CA VAL A 633 -46.45 12.04 -7.44
C VAL A 633 -45.83 10.70 -7.81
N THR A 634 -44.55 10.54 -7.59
CA THR A 634 -43.80 9.28 -7.75
C THR A 634 -43.02 8.96 -6.48
N LEU A 635 -42.84 7.68 -6.19
CA LEU A 635 -42.06 7.17 -5.05
C LEU A 635 -40.90 6.28 -5.52
N SER A 636 -39.69 6.65 -5.19
CA SER A 636 -38.51 5.79 -5.34
C SER A 636 -38.15 5.10 -4.02
N ILE A 637 -38.10 3.78 -4.02
CA ILE A 637 -37.63 2.94 -2.90
C ILE A 637 -36.31 2.33 -3.31
N ALA A 638 -35.19 2.74 -2.69
CA ALA A 638 -33.87 2.30 -3.12
C ALA A 638 -33.01 1.82 -1.93
N GLY A 639 -32.34 0.66 -2.13
CA GLY A 639 -31.42 0.09 -1.15
C GLY A 639 -31.32 -1.43 -1.22
N TRP A 640 -30.71 -2.02 -0.20
CA TRP A 640 -30.49 -3.46 -0.16
C TRP A 640 -31.72 -4.20 0.36
N SER A 641 -32.08 -5.31 -0.31
CA SER A 641 -33.23 -6.18 0.04
C SER A 641 -34.60 -5.48 -0.02
N VAL A 642 -34.71 -4.29 -0.64
CA VAL A 642 -35.96 -3.54 -0.73
C VAL A 642 -36.96 -4.22 -1.66
N ALA A 643 -36.51 -4.87 -2.75
CA ALA A 643 -37.41 -5.57 -3.67
C ALA A 643 -38.12 -6.74 -3.02
N ARG A 644 -37.42 -7.50 -2.16
CA ARG A 644 -38.03 -8.60 -1.38
C ARG A 644 -39.13 -8.07 -0.46
N GLN A 645 -38.88 -6.97 0.23
CA GLN A 645 -39.83 -6.33 1.13
C GLN A 645 -41.05 -5.81 0.37
N CYS A 646 -40.83 -5.06 -0.73
CA CYS A 646 -41.90 -4.52 -1.56
C CYS A 646 -42.78 -5.62 -2.16
N ARG A 647 -42.20 -6.73 -2.62
CA ARG A 647 -42.99 -7.91 -3.10
C ARG A 647 -43.83 -8.49 -1.99
N ARG A 648 -43.30 -8.68 -0.78
CA ARG A 648 -44.01 -9.22 0.37
C ARG A 648 -45.23 -8.36 0.77
N GLN A 649 -45.12 -7.02 0.60
CA GLN A 649 -46.15 -6.06 0.92
C GLN A 649 -47.05 -5.68 -0.28
N GLY A 650 -46.89 -6.31 -1.45
CA GLY A 650 -47.69 -6.02 -2.64
C GLY A 650 -47.46 -4.64 -3.28
N LEU A 651 -46.34 -3.99 -2.97
CA LEU A 651 -46.03 -2.61 -3.41
C LEU A 651 -45.45 -2.58 -4.85
N SER A 652 -44.81 -3.65 -5.31
CA SER A 652 -44.16 -3.72 -6.62
C SER A 652 -45.10 -3.58 -7.81
N SER A 653 -46.41 -3.74 -7.61
CA SER A 653 -47.42 -3.62 -8.67
C SER A 653 -48.00 -2.21 -8.81
N GLN A 654 -47.67 -1.29 -7.95
CA GLN A 654 -48.20 0.09 -7.94
C GLN A 654 -47.45 0.96 -8.94
N ARG A 655 -48.14 1.57 -9.91
CA ARG A 655 -47.51 2.32 -11.02
C ARG A 655 -46.71 3.57 -10.60
N PHE A 656 -47.00 4.11 -9.44
CA PHE A 656 -46.29 5.29 -8.91
C PHE A 656 -45.03 4.90 -8.06
N ILE A 657 -44.73 3.62 -7.89
CA ILE A 657 -43.58 3.15 -7.11
C ILE A 657 -42.51 2.58 -8.04
N ALA A 658 -41.32 3.13 -7.96
CA ALA A 658 -40.11 2.58 -8.56
C ALA A 658 -39.23 1.93 -7.48
N VAL A 659 -38.88 0.64 -7.66
CA VAL A 659 -38.06 -0.12 -6.71
C VAL A 659 -36.69 -0.37 -7.29
N HIS A 660 -35.63 0.10 -6.61
CA HIS A 660 -34.23 -0.02 -6.99
C HIS A 660 -33.51 -0.88 -5.95
N ASP A 661 -33.40 -2.19 -6.23
CA ASP A 661 -32.78 -3.14 -5.30
C ASP A 661 -31.27 -3.20 -5.51
N SER A 662 -30.53 -3.08 -4.40
CA SER A 662 -29.07 -3.19 -4.39
C SER A 662 -28.35 -2.29 -5.41
N PRO A 663 -28.70 -0.99 -5.50
CA PRO A 663 -28.04 -0.06 -6.41
C PRO A 663 -26.55 0.09 -6.03
N THR A 664 -25.70 0.42 -7.01
CA THR A 664 -24.33 0.87 -6.72
C THR A 664 -24.33 2.19 -5.95
N ASP A 665 -23.24 2.52 -5.29
CA ASP A 665 -23.14 3.81 -4.56
C ASP A 665 -23.38 5.02 -5.46
N GLU A 666 -22.96 4.95 -6.71
CA GLU A 666 -23.16 6.00 -7.71
C GLU A 666 -24.63 6.11 -8.15
N GLN A 667 -25.29 4.96 -8.37
CA GLN A 667 -26.72 4.91 -8.66
C GLN A 667 -27.54 5.41 -7.46
N LEU A 668 -27.19 5.01 -6.23
CA LEU A 668 -27.86 5.47 -5.02
C LEU A 668 -27.71 6.98 -4.85
N ALA A 669 -26.52 7.53 -5.12
CA ALA A 669 -26.25 8.96 -5.11
C ALA A 669 -27.13 9.71 -6.12
N SER A 670 -27.21 9.22 -7.35
CA SER A 670 -28.06 9.79 -8.39
C SER A 670 -29.54 9.81 -7.97
N LEU A 671 -30.05 8.69 -7.43
CA LEU A 671 -31.41 8.60 -6.94
C LEU A 671 -31.70 9.57 -5.79
N MET A 672 -30.75 9.77 -4.86
CA MET A 672 -30.89 10.72 -3.76
C MET A 672 -30.93 12.19 -4.24
N ARG A 673 -30.20 12.51 -5.32
CA ARG A 673 -30.21 13.84 -5.95
C ARG A 673 -31.50 14.12 -6.68
N ASP A 674 -32.21 13.07 -7.13
CA ASP A 674 -33.41 13.20 -7.97
C ASP A 674 -34.70 13.47 -7.21
N VAL A 675 -34.71 13.36 -5.88
CA VAL A 675 -35.90 13.50 -5.08
C VAL A 675 -36.12 14.96 -4.60
N ASP A 676 -37.37 15.37 -4.51
CA ASP A 676 -37.76 16.69 -3.97
C ASP A 676 -37.84 16.65 -2.44
N VAL A 677 -38.20 15.49 -1.88
CA VAL A 677 -38.28 15.22 -0.45
C VAL A 677 -37.99 13.74 -0.17
N ALA A 678 -37.29 13.46 0.89
CA ALA A 678 -37.06 12.11 1.32
C ALA A 678 -37.90 11.76 2.56
N VAL A 679 -38.28 10.48 2.68
CA VAL A 679 -39.03 9.96 3.85
C VAL A 679 -38.23 8.83 4.45
N GLN A 680 -37.86 8.94 5.74
CA GLN A 680 -37.04 8.01 6.45
C GLN A 680 -37.70 7.59 7.78
N LEU A 681 -38.75 6.78 7.68
CA LEU A 681 -39.44 6.25 8.85
C LEU A 681 -38.63 5.07 9.45
N ARG A 682 -38.65 4.98 10.80
CA ARG A 682 -38.01 3.90 11.54
C ARG A 682 -38.71 3.61 12.86
N VAL A 683 -39.38 2.46 12.93
CA VAL A 683 -40.11 2.03 14.16
C VAL A 683 -39.97 0.53 14.36
N PRO A 684 -39.45 0.06 15.49
CA PRO A 684 -38.77 0.84 16.50
C PRO A 684 -37.43 1.41 16.01
N THR A 685 -37.01 2.53 16.56
CA THR A 685 -35.66 3.04 16.42
C THR A 685 -34.79 2.49 17.56
N HIS A 686 -33.49 2.27 17.31
CA HIS A 686 -32.51 1.90 18.33
C HIS A 686 -31.59 3.10 18.66
N GLY A 687 -32.01 4.31 18.33
CA GLY A 687 -31.25 5.53 18.57
C GLY A 687 -30.09 5.77 17.57
N GLU A 688 -29.84 4.85 16.63
CA GLU A 688 -28.75 4.95 15.68
C GLU A 688 -28.97 6.07 14.63
N SER A 689 -27.90 6.73 14.24
CA SER A 689 -27.90 7.70 13.14
C SER A 689 -28.06 7.01 11.78
N SER A 690 -28.62 7.75 10.82
CA SER A 690 -28.83 7.24 9.46
C SER A 690 -27.87 7.87 8.46
N ALA A 691 -26.99 7.07 7.87
CA ALA A 691 -26.10 7.53 6.80
C ALA A 691 -26.87 8.07 5.58
N ALA A 692 -28.06 7.49 5.27
CA ALA A 692 -28.91 7.99 4.20
C ALA A 692 -29.46 9.39 4.53
N VAL A 693 -29.89 9.63 5.76
CA VAL A 693 -30.35 10.96 6.20
C VAL A 693 -29.20 11.97 6.16
N ALA A 694 -28.04 11.62 6.70
CA ALA A 694 -26.86 12.48 6.66
C ALA A 694 -26.51 12.91 5.23
N ARG A 695 -26.54 11.98 4.27
CA ARG A 695 -26.25 12.27 2.86
C ARG A 695 -27.33 13.17 2.23
N LEU A 696 -28.62 12.93 2.51
CA LEU A 696 -29.72 13.75 2.02
C LEU A 696 -29.65 15.19 2.55
N LEU A 697 -29.34 15.36 3.83
CA LEU A 697 -29.16 16.69 4.44
C LEU A 697 -27.93 17.39 3.83
N GLY A 698 -26.86 16.68 3.53
CA GLY A 698 -25.69 17.23 2.82
C GLY A 698 -26.01 17.71 1.40
N LEU A 699 -26.99 17.11 0.74
CA LEU A 699 -27.53 17.55 -0.56
C LEU A 699 -28.54 18.71 -0.43
N GLY A 700 -28.87 19.12 0.79
CA GLY A 700 -29.91 20.13 1.04
C GLY A 700 -31.34 19.62 0.76
N THR A 701 -31.55 18.29 0.75
CA THR A 701 -32.87 17.68 0.54
C THR A 701 -33.66 17.68 1.85
N PRO A 702 -34.90 18.19 1.89
CA PRO A 702 -35.78 18.10 3.05
C PRO A 702 -36.12 16.63 3.37
N VAL A 703 -36.15 16.27 4.66
CA VAL A 703 -36.38 14.88 5.08
C VAL A 703 -37.55 14.82 6.07
N VAL A 704 -38.49 13.90 5.84
CA VAL A 704 -39.53 13.52 6.81
C VAL A 704 -39.06 12.30 7.57
N VAL A 705 -39.05 12.35 8.90
CA VAL A 705 -38.53 11.29 9.78
C VAL A 705 -39.52 10.94 10.89
N THR A 706 -39.36 9.76 11.49
CA THR A 706 -40.01 9.45 12.77
C THR A 706 -39.43 10.36 13.86
N ALA A 707 -40.27 11.08 14.61
CA ALA A 707 -39.83 12.01 15.67
C ALA A 707 -39.38 11.26 16.94
N GLU A 708 -38.44 10.34 16.81
CA GLU A 708 -37.90 9.54 17.90
C GLU A 708 -36.40 9.22 17.69
N GLY A 709 -35.73 8.90 18.80
CA GLY A 709 -34.30 8.53 18.76
C GLY A 709 -33.42 9.65 18.21
N SER A 710 -32.39 9.29 17.45
CA SER A 710 -31.42 10.23 16.87
C SER A 710 -32.03 11.22 15.86
N PHE A 711 -33.21 10.96 15.35
CA PHE A 711 -33.86 11.84 14.39
C PHE A 711 -34.38 13.16 15.03
N THR A 712 -34.59 13.16 16.35
CA THR A 712 -34.95 14.39 17.11
C THR A 712 -33.75 15.31 17.33
N GLU A 713 -32.54 14.88 16.99
CA GLU A 713 -31.31 15.67 17.15
C GLU A 713 -30.88 16.35 15.86
N LEU A 714 -31.61 16.14 14.76
CA LEU A 714 -31.28 16.66 13.42
C LEU A 714 -31.74 18.11 13.26
N PRO A 715 -31.23 18.88 12.25
CA PRO A 715 -31.57 20.27 12.03
C PRO A 715 -33.08 20.46 11.76
N GLU A 716 -33.77 21.17 12.63
CA GLU A 716 -35.25 21.39 12.54
C GLU A 716 -35.68 22.07 11.24
N ASP A 717 -34.82 22.94 10.68
CA ASP A 717 -35.09 23.62 9.42
C ASP A 717 -35.13 22.68 8.21
N MET A 718 -34.49 21.54 8.30
CA MET A 718 -34.36 20.57 7.21
C MET A 718 -35.17 19.29 7.42
N VAL A 719 -35.64 19.06 8.64
CA VAL A 719 -36.30 17.82 9.04
C VAL A 719 -37.72 18.09 9.48
N THR A 720 -38.67 17.23 9.09
CA THR A 720 -40.04 17.22 9.57
C THR A 720 -40.31 15.93 10.32
N GLY A 721 -40.55 16.04 11.65
CA GLY A 721 -40.88 14.88 12.49
C GLY A 721 -42.32 14.45 12.36
N VAL A 722 -42.57 13.13 12.28
CA VAL A 722 -43.93 12.54 12.39
C VAL A 722 -43.98 11.53 13.53
N PRO A 723 -45.14 11.26 14.15
CA PRO A 723 -45.25 10.23 15.20
C PRO A 723 -44.80 8.84 14.72
N ALA A 724 -44.39 7.98 15.65
CA ALA A 724 -43.99 6.60 15.37
C ALA A 724 -45.14 5.80 14.73
N GLU A 725 -46.34 5.92 15.30
CA GLU A 725 -47.59 5.39 14.74
C GLU A 725 -48.28 6.48 13.95
N CYS A 726 -47.77 6.71 12.74
CA CYS A 726 -48.23 7.83 11.90
C CYS A 726 -49.39 7.41 10.97
N ASP A 727 -50.52 8.13 11.04
CA ASP A 727 -51.58 8.00 10.04
C ASP A 727 -51.07 8.43 8.65
N PRO A 728 -51.38 7.69 7.57
CA PRO A 728 -50.98 8.05 6.22
C PRO A 728 -51.38 9.47 5.78
N ALA A 729 -52.49 10.05 6.32
CA ALA A 729 -52.89 11.42 6.01
C ALA A 729 -51.96 12.45 6.69
N ILE A 730 -51.57 12.21 7.93
CA ILE A 730 -50.56 13.04 8.64
C ILE A 730 -49.22 12.96 7.88
N LEU A 731 -48.83 11.79 7.45
CA LEU A 731 -47.58 11.61 6.69
C LEU A 731 -47.66 12.34 5.35
N ALA A 732 -48.78 12.25 4.61
CA ALA A 732 -48.96 12.96 3.37
C ALA A 732 -48.82 14.50 3.54
N THR A 733 -49.47 15.07 4.55
CA THR A 733 -49.36 16.50 4.89
C THR A 733 -47.88 16.87 5.23
N ALA A 734 -47.22 16.05 5.98
CA ALA A 734 -45.80 16.26 6.33
C ALA A 734 -44.87 16.24 5.11
N ILE A 735 -45.13 15.33 4.17
CA ILE A 735 -44.37 15.21 2.90
C ILE A 735 -44.58 16.50 2.06
N GLU A 736 -45.81 16.97 1.89
CA GLU A 736 -46.11 18.17 1.11
C GLU A 736 -45.55 19.43 1.76
N SER A 737 -45.65 19.55 3.07
CA SER A 737 -45.05 20.64 3.83
C SER A 737 -43.52 20.64 3.69
N ALA A 738 -42.89 19.50 3.84
CA ALA A 738 -41.41 19.35 3.68
C ALA A 738 -40.98 19.70 2.24
N ALA A 739 -41.70 19.21 1.23
CA ALA A 739 -41.40 19.47 -0.18
C ALA A 739 -41.52 20.95 -0.57
N SER A 740 -42.31 21.74 0.18
CA SER A 740 -42.42 23.18 -0.03
C SER A 740 -41.28 24.01 0.55
N ARG A 741 -40.49 23.42 1.45
CA ARG A 741 -39.34 24.08 2.08
C ARG A 741 -38.14 24.12 1.13
N ARG A 742 -37.61 25.33 0.91
CA ARG A 742 -36.42 25.55 0.08
C ARG A 742 -35.43 26.41 0.84
N LEU A 743 -34.38 25.79 1.30
CA LEU A 743 -33.29 26.50 1.92
C LEU A 743 -32.29 26.96 0.86
N THR A 744 -31.70 28.14 1.04
CA THR A 744 -30.53 28.57 0.28
C THR A 744 -29.33 27.71 0.69
N ASP A 745 -28.29 27.63 -0.15
CA ASP A 745 -27.08 26.86 0.17
C ASP A 745 -26.42 27.37 1.46
N ALA A 746 -26.41 28.67 1.69
CA ALA A 746 -25.91 29.28 2.93
C ALA A 746 -26.71 28.80 4.16
N ALA A 747 -28.05 28.72 4.05
CA ALA A 747 -28.91 28.23 5.12
C ALA A 747 -28.70 26.75 5.39
N VAL A 748 -28.51 25.93 4.34
CA VAL A 748 -28.15 24.50 4.49
C VAL A 748 -26.83 24.36 5.23
N LEU A 749 -25.78 25.07 4.80
CA LEU A 749 -24.46 25.01 5.44
C LEU A 749 -24.53 25.43 6.92
N ALA A 750 -25.30 26.49 7.23
CA ALA A 750 -25.49 26.91 8.61
C ALA A 750 -26.23 25.86 9.44
N ALA A 751 -27.29 25.25 8.87
CA ALA A 751 -28.08 24.23 9.55
C ALA A 751 -27.27 22.97 9.88
N ILE A 752 -26.40 22.50 8.96
CA ILE A 752 -25.62 21.28 9.18
C ILE A 752 -24.25 21.50 9.86
N ALA A 753 -23.83 22.75 10.10
CA ALA A 753 -22.55 23.10 10.71
C ALA A 753 -22.23 22.31 12.01
N PRO A 754 -23.17 22.08 12.95
CA PRO A 754 -22.92 21.27 14.16
C PRO A 754 -22.60 19.80 13.87
N TRP A 755 -22.90 19.30 12.67
CA TRP A 755 -22.62 17.93 12.21
C TRP A 755 -21.53 17.90 11.15
N SER A 756 -20.78 18.98 10.93
CA SER A 756 -19.70 18.99 9.94
C SER A 756 -18.58 18.00 10.30
N PRO A 757 -17.76 17.55 9.33
CA PRO A 757 -16.57 16.74 9.59
C PRO A 757 -15.62 17.39 10.60
N GLU A 758 -15.51 18.73 10.60
CA GLU A 758 -14.69 19.50 11.54
C GLU A 758 -15.27 19.41 12.96
N ALA A 759 -16.59 19.58 13.13
CA ALA A 759 -17.26 19.44 14.43
C ALA A 759 -17.14 18.00 14.98
N PHE A 760 -17.18 17.00 14.10
CA PHE A 760 -16.93 15.61 14.47
C PHE A 760 -15.49 15.42 14.97
N ALA A 761 -14.50 15.95 14.24
CA ALA A 761 -13.10 15.89 14.63
C ALA A 761 -12.84 16.63 15.95
N ASP A 762 -13.52 17.76 16.21
CA ASP A 762 -13.44 18.48 17.49
C ASP A 762 -13.90 17.61 18.66
N ARG A 763 -15.04 16.94 18.51
CA ARG A 763 -15.59 16.05 19.54
C ARG A 763 -14.64 14.87 19.83
N LEU A 764 -14.09 14.23 18.80
CA LEU A 764 -13.12 13.16 18.97
C LEU A 764 -11.82 13.67 19.60
N SER A 765 -11.32 14.85 19.21
CA SER A 765 -10.14 15.46 19.84
C SER A 765 -10.33 15.67 21.34
N ALA A 766 -11.52 16.12 21.75
CA ALA A 766 -11.86 16.25 23.18
C ALA A 766 -11.81 14.90 23.90
N VAL A 767 -12.37 13.83 23.27
CA VAL A 767 -12.32 12.49 23.81
C VAL A 767 -10.88 12.00 23.96
N PHE A 768 -9.97 12.30 23.02
CA PHE A 768 -8.57 11.89 23.09
C PHE A 768 -7.77 12.75 24.07
N GLY A 769 -8.07 14.05 24.18
CA GLY A 769 -7.34 15.02 25.02
C GLY A 769 -7.62 14.92 26.52
N GLU A 770 -8.70 14.29 26.94
CA GLU A 770 -9.02 14.08 28.38
C GLU A 770 -7.94 13.28 29.14
N ASN A 771 -7.06 12.58 28.42
CA ASN A 771 -5.99 11.76 29.02
C ASN A 771 -4.65 12.50 29.24
N THR A 772 -4.40 13.66 28.65
CA THR A 772 -3.14 14.40 28.87
C THR A 772 -3.06 15.05 30.24
N ARG A 773 -4.18 15.24 30.94
CA ARG A 773 -4.24 15.78 32.30
C ARG A 773 -4.25 14.72 33.43
N ALA A 774 -4.71 13.50 33.17
CA ALA A 774 -4.76 12.43 34.17
C ALA A 774 -3.49 11.56 34.24
N GLY A 775 -2.64 11.58 33.21
CA GLY A 775 -1.42 10.76 33.12
C GLY A 775 -0.23 11.26 33.94
N HIS A 776 -0.28 12.46 34.52
CA HIS A 776 0.81 13.00 35.31
C HIS A 776 0.74 12.69 36.82
N ASP A 777 -0.37 12.15 37.32
CA ASP A 777 -0.55 11.94 38.78
C ASP A 777 -0.42 10.46 39.24
N LEU A 778 -0.14 9.52 38.35
CA LEU A 778 0.02 8.09 38.71
C LEU A 778 1.50 7.65 38.76
N ARG A 779 2.42 8.55 39.15
CA ARG A 779 3.76 8.16 39.62
C ARG A 779 3.77 8.20 41.15
N ARG A 780 3.38 7.12 41.81
CA ARG A 780 3.85 6.78 43.18
C ARG A 780 4.17 5.29 43.22
N PRO A 781 5.30 4.94 43.88
CA PRO A 781 5.82 3.59 43.93
C PRO A 781 5.26 2.84 45.16
N ALA A 782 5.07 1.56 44.99
CA ALA A 782 5.29 0.55 46.05
C ALA A 782 5.52 -0.79 45.39
#